data_5b41b568cde8cea8c3a239036cb2f606
#
_entry.id   5b41b568cde8cea8c3a239036cb2f606
#
_cell.length_a   1.000
_cell.length_b   1.000
_cell.length_c   1.000
_cell.angle_alpha   90.00
_cell.angle_beta   90.00
_cell.angle_gamma   90.00
#
_symmetry.space_group_name_H-M   'P 1'
#
loop_
_entity.id
_entity.type
_entity.pdbx_description
1 polymer ?
#
loop_
_entity_poly.entity_id
_entity_poly.type
_entity_poly.pdbx_seq_one_letter_code
_entity_poly.pdbx_strand_id
1 'polypeptide(L)'
;MAIIERPSDEVEVVDQSTPSEATPESSYGVFRRPVETTGWKSWLFTIDHKKLGIMYGVVAMFFFVVGGIEAMLIRLQLAGPNGTVLSADKYNQMFTMHATTMVFLFVMPMAAAFANYFVPLQIGARDVAFPRINAFGFWAFLFGGLFLNTSWFLGGGADGGWFMYAPNSSVAFSPSNGVDFWGLGLQITGIASLTGAINLIVTVINMRAPGMSLMKLPIFTWMVMVVQFLLLFAMPVITVALFMLMFQRSFDATFFSVEAGADPLLWQHLFWIFGHPEVYIIVLPSFGIVSEILPVFSKKPLFGYPLIVFSGAAIGFVGWGVWAHHMFASGLGPISVAAFSVATMAIAIPTGVKIVNWTLTMWGGKIKFTVPMLYAVGVIIQFTIGGLSGVTHSVAPSDTQQTDTYYIVAHFHYVIFGGAVLGLFAGMYYWWPKMFGKMLNERLGRVNFGLTIIGMNLTFGPMHIIGLQGQPRRMYQWTENRAGEGFFNIGFWNLIASIGTFVLALGVLLFFVNIYVSHRKGTEKAPLDPWDARSLEWITTSPPKEHNFDRLPQVGHLDEFFHRKYEDRGADGHHEFHQVATAEEVVAEEENNADAHIHLPSPSYWPILLAFSLPIMAYGVIYNLFLLLGGAVLALVSFYGWGLEPHTAPEEDYDPPTGTSMEVAAHG
;
A
#
# COMPACT_ATOMS: atom_id res chain seq x y z
N MET A 1 -18.06 50.28 -26.14
CA MET A 1 -18.33 51.63 -25.63
C MET A 1 -19.84 51.76 -25.50
N ALA A 2 -20.38 51.52 -24.32
CA ALA A 2 -21.71 51.93 -23.87
C ALA A 2 -21.69 51.81 -22.34
N ILE A 3 -21.64 52.95 -21.71
CA ILE A 3 -21.76 53.17 -20.26
C ILE A 3 -23.25 53.04 -19.95
N ILE A 4 -23.64 52.21 -19.00
CA ILE A 4 -24.94 52.20 -18.37
C ILE A 4 -24.74 52.56 -16.90
N GLU A 5 -25.29 53.71 -16.54
CA GLU A 5 -25.35 54.30 -15.21
C GLU A 5 -26.19 53.44 -14.26
N ARG A 6 -25.76 53.36 -13.00
CA ARG A 6 -26.54 52.82 -11.88
C ARG A 6 -27.50 53.88 -11.35
N PRO A 7 -28.72 53.49 -10.94
CA PRO A 7 -29.51 54.30 -10.03
C PRO A 7 -29.11 54.08 -8.58
N SER A 8 -29.13 55.15 -7.84
CA SER A 8 -28.77 55.31 -6.44
C SER A 8 -29.81 54.73 -5.46
N ASP A 9 -29.32 54.06 -4.47
CA ASP A 9 -29.62 54.07 -3.04
C ASP A 9 -31.05 54.41 -2.55
N GLU A 10 -31.71 53.39 -2.01
CA GLU A 10 -32.49 53.54 -0.77
C GLU A 10 -32.06 52.44 0.23
N VAL A 11 -31.44 52.85 1.34
CA VAL A 11 -31.11 51.98 2.44
C VAL A 11 -32.38 51.79 3.28
N GLU A 12 -33.06 50.66 3.10
CA GLU A 12 -34.10 50.22 4.01
C GLU A 12 -33.47 49.77 5.32
N VAL A 13 -33.71 50.51 6.38
CA VAL A 13 -33.37 50.10 7.77
C VAL A 13 -34.36 48.98 8.17
N VAL A 14 -33.91 47.75 8.12
CA VAL A 14 -34.67 46.60 8.62
C VAL A 14 -34.64 46.60 10.13
N ASP A 15 -35.80 46.75 10.75
CA ASP A 15 -36.07 46.69 12.19
C ASP A 15 -35.77 45.28 12.73
N GLN A 16 -34.78 45.15 13.61
CA GLN A 16 -34.31 43.91 14.21
C GLN A 16 -35.18 43.47 15.40
N SER A 17 -36.49 43.35 15.28
CA SER A 17 -37.34 42.88 16.39
C SER A 17 -38.46 41.92 15.98
N THR A 18 -38.18 40.95 15.11
CA THR A 18 -39.01 39.76 14.99
C THR A 18 -38.21 38.52 15.38
N PRO A 19 -38.74 37.62 16.24
CA PRO A 19 -38.07 36.34 16.48
C PRO A 19 -38.00 35.58 15.14
N SER A 20 -36.79 35.23 14.73
CA SER A 20 -36.56 34.34 13.58
C SER A 20 -37.45 33.11 13.74
N GLU A 21 -38.46 32.95 12.90
CA GLU A 21 -39.11 31.64 12.70
C GLU A 21 -38.00 30.69 12.33
N ALA A 22 -37.81 29.64 13.15
CA ALA A 22 -36.87 28.56 12.84
C ALA A 22 -37.13 28.06 11.43
N THR A 23 -36.20 28.34 10.52
CA THR A 23 -36.24 27.76 9.18
C THR A 23 -36.36 26.26 9.30
N PRO A 24 -37.26 25.60 8.56
CA PRO A 24 -37.42 24.16 8.65
C PRO A 24 -36.08 23.50 8.36
N GLU A 25 -35.60 22.68 9.33
CA GLU A 25 -34.42 21.84 9.18
C GLU A 25 -34.47 21.18 7.80
N SER A 26 -33.58 21.55 6.92
CA SER A 26 -33.48 20.96 5.58
C SER A 26 -33.04 19.51 5.76
N SER A 27 -34.02 18.60 5.81
CA SER A 27 -33.77 17.16 5.84
C SER A 27 -33.15 16.74 4.50
N TYR A 28 -31.84 16.61 4.44
CA TYR A 28 -31.16 16.04 3.29
C TYR A 28 -31.32 14.52 3.28
N GLY A 29 -32.40 14.05 2.65
CA GLY A 29 -32.70 12.62 2.49
C GLY A 29 -33.21 11.92 3.75
N VAL A 30 -33.35 10.60 3.67
CA VAL A 30 -33.88 9.73 4.73
C VAL A 30 -32.98 9.68 5.97
N PHE A 31 -31.70 10.04 5.83
CA PHE A 31 -30.71 10.02 6.88
C PHE A 31 -30.10 11.42 7.07
N ARG A 32 -30.11 11.90 8.30
CA ARG A 32 -29.37 13.11 8.69
C ARG A 32 -27.88 12.86 8.47
N ARG A 33 -27.14 13.81 7.87
CA ARG A 33 -25.69 13.68 7.64
C ARG A 33 -24.92 13.49 8.95
N PRO A 34 -23.81 12.73 8.94
CA PRO A 34 -22.92 12.67 10.08
C PRO A 34 -22.15 13.99 10.18
N VAL A 35 -22.49 14.79 11.19
CA VAL A 35 -21.78 16.06 11.49
C VAL A 35 -20.73 15.91 12.60
N GLU A 36 -20.57 14.74 13.19
CA GLU A 36 -19.62 14.53 14.29
C GLU A 36 -18.18 14.43 13.76
N THR A 37 -17.37 15.43 14.11
CA THR A 37 -15.92 15.48 13.80
C THR A 37 -15.06 14.83 14.87
N THR A 38 -15.63 14.38 16.02
CA THR A 38 -14.93 13.82 17.18
C THR A 38 -15.42 12.42 17.54
N GLY A 39 -14.60 11.67 18.28
CA GLY A 39 -14.94 10.33 18.74
C GLY A 39 -14.83 9.25 17.64
N TRP A 40 -15.35 8.05 17.93
CA TRP A 40 -15.24 6.89 17.03
C TRP A 40 -16.06 7.02 15.74
N LYS A 41 -17.15 7.77 15.77
CA LYS A 41 -18.00 8.01 14.60
C LYS A 41 -17.29 8.85 13.53
N SER A 42 -16.38 9.75 13.96
CA SER A 42 -15.57 10.55 13.04
C SER A 42 -14.60 9.70 12.20
N TRP A 43 -14.29 8.47 12.62
CA TRP A 43 -13.52 7.51 11.85
C TRP A 43 -14.40 6.69 10.90
N LEU A 44 -15.61 6.34 11.36
CA LEU A 44 -16.52 5.48 10.59
C LEU A 44 -17.00 6.14 9.30
N PHE A 45 -17.29 7.45 9.35
CA PHE A 45 -17.87 8.20 8.22
C PHE A 45 -16.89 9.19 7.59
N THR A 46 -15.62 9.10 7.97
CA THR A 46 -14.58 9.98 7.46
C THR A 46 -14.39 9.87 5.96
N ILE A 47 -14.06 11.02 5.37
CA ILE A 47 -13.58 11.13 3.99
C ILE A 47 -12.17 11.74 3.96
N ASP A 48 -11.62 12.15 5.13
CA ASP A 48 -10.26 12.67 5.26
C ASP A 48 -9.24 11.60 4.86
N HIS A 49 -8.46 11.90 3.83
CA HIS A 49 -7.45 10.99 3.29
C HIS A 49 -6.42 10.52 4.32
N LYS A 50 -6.12 11.34 5.36
CA LYS A 50 -5.16 10.99 6.42
C LYS A 50 -5.74 9.95 7.38
N LYS A 51 -6.99 10.14 7.82
CA LYS A 51 -7.69 9.15 8.65
C LYS A 51 -7.85 7.83 7.89
N LEU A 52 -8.25 7.89 6.61
CA LEU A 52 -8.33 6.71 5.76
C LEU A 52 -6.98 6.03 5.59
N GLY A 53 -5.89 6.79 5.39
CA GLY A 53 -4.53 6.25 5.35
C GLY A 53 -4.15 5.50 6.62
N ILE A 54 -4.46 6.05 7.81
CA ILE A 54 -4.24 5.36 9.10
C ILE A 54 -5.10 4.08 9.18
N MET A 55 -6.37 4.13 8.79
CA MET A 55 -7.27 2.97 8.80
C MET A 55 -6.75 1.85 7.89
N TYR A 56 -6.33 2.15 6.66
CA TYR A 56 -5.65 1.21 5.78
C TYR A 56 -4.43 0.58 6.46
N GLY A 57 -3.57 1.39 7.08
CA GLY A 57 -2.37 0.93 7.76
C GLY A 57 -2.67 -0.01 8.94
N VAL A 58 -3.66 0.31 9.77
CA VAL A 58 -4.08 -0.51 10.92
C VAL A 58 -4.63 -1.86 10.45
N VAL A 59 -5.50 -1.86 9.44
CA VAL A 59 -6.08 -3.10 8.89
C VAL A 59 -5.02 -3.93 8.19
N ALA A 60 -4.12 -3.31 7.42
CA ALA A 60 -3.00 -4.00 6.78
C ALA A 60 -2.08 -4.67 7.82
N MET A 61 -1.76 -3.98 8.92
CA MET A 61 -0.95 -4.56 10.01
C MET A 61 -1.69 -5.69 10.75
N PHE A 62 -3.01 -5.64 10.87
CA PHE A 62 -3.80 -6.77 11.37
C PHE A 62 -3.64 -8.00 10.46
N PHE A 63 -3.81 -7.84 9.15
CA PHE A 63 -3.62 -8.94 8.20
C PHE A 63 -2.16 -9.41 8.11
N PHE A 64 -1.18 -8.53 8.34
CA PHE A 64 0.22 -8.94 8.47
C PHE A 64 0.43 -9.92 9.61
N VAL A 65 -0.21 -9.70 10.74
CA VAL A 65 -0.16 -10.65 11.88
C VAL A 65 -0.86 -11.97 11.53
N VAL A 66 -2.04 -11.91 10.88
CA VAL A 66 -2.77 -13.12 10.42
C VAL A 66 -1.91 -13.95 9.49
N GLY A 67 -1.42 -13.38 8.40
CA GLY A 67 -0.55 -14.07 7.44
C GLY A 67 0.79 -14.51 8.05
N GLY A 68 1.31 -13.77 9.03
CA GLY A 68 2.49 -14.16 9.79
C GLY A 68 2.27 -15.41 10.63
N ILE A 69 1.12 -15.55 11.28
CA ILE A 69 0.75 -16.77 12.03
C ILE A 69 0.62 -17.97 11.07
N GLU A 70 -0.01 -17.77 9.91
CA GLU A 70 -0.08 -18.81 8.87
C GLU A 70 1.31 -19.28 8.43
N ALA A 71 2.26 -18.36 8.21
CA ALA A 71 3.65 -18.67 7.89
C ALA A 71 4.37 -19.44 9.00
N MET A 72 4.15 -19.05 10.26
CA MET A 72 4.74 -19.74 11.42
C MET A 72 4.24 -21.19 11.51
N LEU A 73 2.97 -21.45 11.25
CA LEU A 73 2.39 -22.80 11.22
C LEU A 73 2.99 -23.65 10.08
N ILE A 74 3.15 -23.06 8.88
CA ILE A 74 3.84 -23.71 7.75
C ILE A 74 5.27 -24.11 8.13
N ARG A 75 6.03 -23.21 8.77
CA ARG A 75 7.41 -23.48 9.16
C ARG A 75 7.51 -24.48 10.33
N LEU A 76 6.55 -24.45 11.25
CA LEU A 76 6.48 -25.42 12.33
C LEU A 76 6.23 -26.83 11.78
N GLN A 77 5.33 -26.98 10.79
CA GLN A 77 5.07 -28.23 10.09
C GLN A 77 6.33 -28.82 9.43
N LEU A 78 7.21 -27.96 8.90
CA LEU A 78 8.42 -28.36 8.18
C LEU A 78 9.69 -28.34 9.03
N ALA A 79 9.60 -28.08 10.34
CA ALA A 79 10.76 -27.99 11.23
C ALA A 79 11.50 -29.32 11.40
N GLY A 80 10.77 -30.42 11.27
CA GLY A 80 11.31 -31.78 11.36
C GLY A 80 10.72 -32.71 10.30
N PRO A 81 11.30 -33.92 10.14
CA PRO A 81 10.76 -34.90 9.21
C PRO A 81 9.39 -35.40 9.68
N ASN A 82 8.54 -35.79 8.73
CA ASN A 82 7.21 -36.35 8.99
C ASN A 82 6.36 -35.48 9.94
N GLY A 83 6.39 -34.16 9.77
CA GLY A 83 5.66 -33.22 10.62
C GLY A 83 4.16 -33.55 10.71
N THR A 84 3.57 -33.35 11.89
CA THR A 84 2.18 -33.72 12.22
C THR A 84 1.35 -32.53 12.73
N VAL A 85 1.85 -31.31 12.60
CA VAL A 85 1.16 -30.07 13.06
C VAL A 85 -0.07 -29.79 12.22
N LEU A 86 0.04 -29.98 10.91
CA LEU A 86 -1.02 -29.73 9.94
C LEU A 86 -1.29 -31.01 9.11
N SER A 87 -2.57 -31.27 8.78
CA SER A 87 -2.91 -32.20 7.72
C SER A 87 -2.53 -31.64 6.34
N ALA A 88 -2.45 -32.48 5.32
CA ALA A 88 -2.12 -32.04 3.95
C ALA A 88 -3.08 -30.96 3.45
N ASP A 89 -4.39 -31.12 3.66
CA ASP A 89 -5.40 -30.14 3.26
C ASP A 89 -5.25 -28.81 4.01
N LYS A 90 -5.01 -28.87 5.34
CA LYS A 90 -4.77 -27.65 6.12
C LYS A 90 -3.48 -26.95 5.73
N TYR A 91 -2.46 -27.72 5.38
CA TYR A 91 -1.21 -27.16 4.87
C TYR A 91 -1.41 -26.41 3.54
N ASN A 92 -2.20 -27.01 2.61
CA ASN A 92 -2.56 -26.37 1.34
C ASN A 92 -3.33 -25.06 1.56
N GLN A 93 -4.29 -25.06 2.49
CA GLN A 93 -5.00 -23.86 2.89
C GLN A 93 -4.06 -22.81 3.50
N MET A 94 -3.15 -23.20 4.40
CA MET A 94 -2.22 -22.27 5.07
C MET A 94 -1.29 -21.56 4.10
N PHE A 95 -0.63 -22.26 3.16
CA PHE A 95 0.26 -21.56 2.23
C PHE A 95 -0.49 -20.71 1.22
N THR A 96 -1.70 -21.11 0.82
CA THR A 96 -2.56 -20.34 -0.08
C THR A 96 -3.01 -19.04 0.58
N MET A 97 -3.56 -19.14 1.79
CA MET A 97 -4.08 -18.00 2.53
C MET A 97 -2.95 -17.08 3.00
N HIS A 98 -1.81 -17.63 3.46
CA HIS A 98 -0.61 -16.83 3.77
C HIS A 98 -0.21 -15.93 2.62
N ALA A 99 -0.03 -16.49 1.42
CA ALA A 99 0.41 -15.70 0.28
C ALA A 99 -0.64 -14.68 -0.15
N THR A 100 -1.92 -15.08 -0.20
CA THR A 100 -3.03 -14.18 -0.54
C THR A 100 -3.15 -13.03 0.46
N THR A 101 -3.10 -13.33 1.76
CA THR A 101 -3.18 -12.34 2.84
C THR A 101 -2.00 -11.36 2.79
N MET A 102 -0.77 -11.88 2.62
CA MET A 102 0.42 -11.03 2.60
C MET A 102 0.47 -10.10 1.39
N VAL A 103 0.08 -10.58 0.21
CA VAL A 103 0.12 -9.78 -1.02
C VAL A 103 -1.04 -8.78 -1.05
N PHE A 104 -2.28 -9.25 -0.98
CA PHE A 104 -3.47 -8.44 -1.25
C PHE A 104 -4.03 -7.72 -0.02
N LEU A 105 -3.78 -8.21 1.19
CA LEU A 105 -4.36 -7.63 2.41
C LEU A 105 -3.33 -6.92 3.30
N PHE A 106 -2.02 -7.11 3.05
CA PHE A 106 -0.99 -6.42 3.82
C PHE A 106 -0.15 -5.48 2.95
N VAL A 107 0.69 -5.99 2.00
CA VAL A 107 1.72 -5.16 1.35
C VAL A 107 1.10 -4.07 0.48
N MET A 108 0.16 -4.42 -0.39
CA MET A 108 -0.54 -3.44 -1.23
C MET A 108 -1.33 -2.42 -0.41
N PRO A 109 -2.17 -2.81 0.55
CA PRO A 109 -2.92 -1.85 1.36
C PRO A 109 -2.04 -0.99 2.26
N MET A 110 -0.89 -1.48 2.72
CA MET A 110 0.05 -0.68 3.48
C MET A 110 0.72 0.39 2.60
N ALA A 111 1.03 0.06 1.34
CA ALA A 111 1.48 1.04 0.35
C ALA A 111 0.38 2.07 0.05
N ALA A 112 -0.88 1.62 -0.07
CA ALA A 112 -2.04 2.51 -0.22
C ALA A 112 -2.24 3.41 1.01
N ALA A 113 -1.98 2.94 2.23
CA ALA A 113 -2.00 3.72 3.45
C ALA A 113 -1.05 4.93 3.37
N PHE A 114 0.21 4.67 3.00
CA PHE A 114 1.19 5.74 2.79
C PHE A 114 0.81 6.66 1.63
N ALA A 115 0.35 6.11 0.52
CA ALA A 115 -0.06 6.90 -0.65
C ALA A 115 -1.21 7.85 -0.30
N ASN A 116 -2.26 7.34 0.36
CA ASN A 116 -3.38 8.16 0.82
C ASN A 116 -2.93 9.25 1.78
N TYR A 117 -2.06 8.93 2.74
CA TYR A 117 -1.64 9.92 3.73
C TYR A 117 -0.71 10.98 3.14
N PHE A 118 0.32 10.57 2.38
CA PHE A 118 1.44 11.45 2.03
C PHE A 118 1.38 12.05 0.62
N VAL A 119 0.74 11.41 -0.36
CA VAL A 119 0.70 11.97 -1.73
C VAL A 119 0.06 13.37 -1.74
N PRO A 120 -1.13 13.62 -1.14
CA PRO A 120 -1.68 14.98 -1.10
C PRO A 120 -0.76 15.97 -0.38
N LEU A 121 -0.15 15.58 0.74
CA LEU A 121 0.81 16.43 1.47
C LEU A 121 2.07 16.73 0.64
N GLN A 122 2.61 15.75 -0.06
CA GLN A 122 3.81 15.90 -0.89
C GLN A 122 3.59 16.78 -2.12
N ILE A 123 2.37 16.82 -2.64
CA ILE A 123 2.05 17.66 -3.80
C ILE A 123 1.43 19.01 -3.43
N GLY A 124 1.24 19.30 -2.14
CA GLY A 124 0.64 20.55 -1.66
C GLY A 124 -0.87 20.61 -1.85
N ALA A 125 -1.55 19.47 -1.93
CA ALA A 125 -3.01 19.40 -2.08
C ALA A 125 -3.71 19.35 -0.71
N ARG A 126 -4.91 19.95 -0.62
CA ARG A 126 -5.74 19.93 0.59
C ARG A 126 -6.42 18.60 0.86
N ASP A 127 -6.72 17.83 -0.19
CA ASP A 127 -7.31 16.49 -0.12
C ASP A 127 -7.01 15.73 -1.42
N VAL A 128 -7.50 14.50 -1.54
CA VAL A 128 -7.55 13.73 -2.79
C VAL A 128 -8.67 14.26 -3.69
N ALA A 129 -8.61 13.95 -5.00
CA ALA A 129 -9.59 14.44 -5.97
C ALA A 129 -11.02 13.96 -5.70
N PHE A 130 -11.17 12.72 -5.19
CA PHE A 130 -12.47 12.09 -4.93
C PHE A 130 -12.54 11.50 -3.51
N PRO A 131 -12.76 12.31 -2.46
CA PRO A 131 -12.69 11.85 -1.06
C PRO A 131 -13.70 10.76 -0.70
N ARG A 132 -14.94 10.83 -1.22
CA ARG A 132 -15.98 9.81 -0.99
C ARG A 132 -15.66 8.48 -1.69
N ILE A 133 -15.08 8.52 -2.90
CA ILE A 133 -14.59 7.32 -3.61
C ILE A 133 -13.44 6.70 -2.82
N ASN A 134 -12.58 7.53 -2.22
CA ASN A 134 -11.50 7.07 -1.33
C ASN A 134 -12.03 6.32 -0.11
N ALA A 135 -13.05 6.86 0.56
CA ALA A 135 -13.72 6.19 1.67
C ALA A 135 -14.38 4.87 1.25
N PHE A 136 -15.05 4.84 0.10
CA PHE A 136 -15.61 3.61 -0.48
C PHE A 136 -14.53 2.56 -0.71
N GLY A 137 -13.39 2.95 -1.30
CA GLY A 137 -12.25 2.06 -1.53
C GLY A 137 -11.74 1.41 -0.24
N PHE A 138 -11.58 2.19 0.85
CA PHE A 138 -11.20 1.63 2.14
C PHE A 138 -12.19 0.58 2.66
N TRP A 139 -13.48 0.90 2.64
CA TRP A 139 -14.51 -0.02 3.14
C TRP A 139 -14.64 -1.28 2.29
N ALA A 140 -14.51 -1.15 0.96
CA ALA A 140 -14.48 -2.30 0.05
C ALA A 140 -13.27 -3.20 0.32
N PHE A 141 -12.09 -2.63 0.58
CA PHE A 141 -10.91 -3.38 0.99
C PHE A 141 -11.15 -4.14 2.31
N LEU A 142 -11.64 -3.45 3.35
CA LEU A 142 -11.89 -4.07 4.66
C LEU A 142 -12.90 -5.21 4.55
N PHE A 143 -14.05 -4.95 3.94
CA PHE A 143 -15.12 -5.95 3.84
C PHE A 143 -14.76 -7.10 2.91
N GLY A 144 -14.02 -6.85 1.82
CA GLY A 144 -13.50 -7.89 0.94
C GLY A 144 -12.46 -8.78 1.64
N GLY A 145 -11.55 -8.19 2.39
CA GLY A 145 -10.56 -8.93 3.19
C GLY A 145 -11.19 -9.76 4.30
N LEU A 146 -12.18 -9.22 5.01
CA LEU A 146 -12.93 -9.96 6.02
C LEU A 146 -13.74 -11.08 5.38
N PHE A 147 -14.45 -10.82 4.28
CA PHE A 147 -15.21 -11.82 3.54
C PHE A 147 -14.30 -12.99 3.11
N LEU A 148 -13.15 -12.73 2.53
CA LEU A 148 -12.17 -13.76 2.14
C LEU A 148 -11.78 -14.64 3.34
N ASN A 149 -11.51 -14.02 4.49
CA ASN A 149 -11.08 -14.74 5.70
C ASN A 149 -12.21 -15.46 6.43
N THR A 150 -13.49 -15.12 6.19
CA THR A 150 -14.62 -15.90 6.75
C THR A 150 -14.68 -17.32 6.20
N SER A 151 -14.01 -17.63 5.09
CA SER A 151 -13.84 -18.97 4.55
C SER A 151 -13.31 -19.97 5.59
N TRP A 152 -12.42 -19.55 6.49
CA TRP A 152 -11.89 -20.38 7.57
C TRP A 152 -12.98 -20.99 8.46
N PHE A 153 -14.09 -20.30 8.63
CA PHE A 153 -15.22 -20.70 9.47
C PHE A 153 -16.33 -21.37 8.65
N LEU A 154 -16.32 -21.24 7.31
CA LEU A 154 -17.40 -21.64 6.41
C LEU A 154 -16.95 -22.69 5.37
N GLY A 155 -16.19 -23.68 5.82
CA GLY A 155 -15.77 -24.80 4.97
C GLY A 155 -14.27 -24.91 4.71
N GLY A 156 -13.48 -23.94 5.16
CA GLY A 156 -12.01 -23.92 5.02
C GLY A 156 -11.54 -22.86 4.05
N GLY A 157 -10.27 -22.45 4.22
CA GLY A 157 -9.60 -21.52 3.33
C GLY A 157 -9.40 -22.10 1.93
N ALA A 158 -9.08 -21.24 0.96
CA ALA A 158 -8.66 -21.66 -0.37
C ALA A 158 -7.37 -22.51 -0.31
N ASP A 159 -7.20 -23.45 -1.23
CA ASP A 159 -6.18 -24.51 -1.15
C ASP A 159 -5.36 -24.72 -2.44
N GLY A 160 -5.71 -24.00 -3.52
CA GLY A 160 -5.07 -24.14 -4.86
C GLY A 160 -3.77 -23.35 -5.05
N GLY A 161 -3.23 -22.70 -4.01
CA GLY A 161 -2.13 -21.73 -4.10
C GLY A 161 -2.65 -20.32 -4.48
N TRP A 162 -1.87 -19.27 -4.20
CA TRP A 162 -2.33 -17.89 -4.40
C TRP A 162 -2.60 -17.51 -5.86
N PHE A 163 -2.10 -18.26 -6.83
CA PHE A 163 -2.36 -18.07 -8.24
C PHE A 163 -3.41 -19.03 -8.83
N MET A 164 -4.01 -19.89 -8.03
CA MET A 164 -5.20 -20.71 -8.34
C MET A 164 -5.20 -21.35 -9.73
N TYR A 165 -4.15 -22.05 -10.13
CA TYR A 165 -4.07 -22.68 -11.44
C TYR A 165 -5.19 -23.70 -11.68
N ALA A 166 -5.83 -23.56 -12.82
CA ALA A 166 -6.67 -24.62 -13.36
C ALA A 166 -5.79 -25.83 -13.80
N PRO A 167 -6.25 -27.07 -13.61
CA PRO A 167 -7.56 -27.48 -13.11
C PRO A 167 -7.69 -27.55 -11.58
N ASN A 168 -6.61 -27.35 -10.78
CA ASN A 168 -6.63 -27.48 -9.32
C ASN A 168 -7.70 -26.60 -8.66
N SER A 169 -7.99 -25.42 -9.23
CA SER A 169 -9.02 -24.50 -8.73
C SER A 169 -10.46 -24.91 -9.10
N SER A 170 -10.66 -25.97 -9.89
CA SER A 170 -12.00 -26.46 -10.24
C SER A 170 -12.67 -27.18 -9.06
N VAL A 171 -13.99 -27.33 -9.11
CA VAL A 171 -14.77 -28.05 -8.10
C VAL A 171 -14.32 -29.51 -7.94
N ALA A 172 -13.81 -30.13 -9.01
CA ALA A 172 -13.32 -31.50 -8.99
C ALA A 172 -12.11 -31.72 -8.05
N PHE A 173 -11.22 -30.71 -7.92
CA PHE A 173 -10.00 -30.80 -7.13
C PHE A 173 -10.03 -29.94 -5.86
N SER A 174 -10.81 -28.86 -5.86
CA SER A 174 -11.04 -27.98 -4.71
C SER A 174 -12.55 -27.81 -4.48
N PRO A 175 -13.21 -28.85 -3.93
CA PRO A 175 -14.69 -28.90 -3.83
C PRO A 175 -15.25 -27.96 -2.76
N SER A 176 -14.43 -27.43 -1.85
CA SER A 176 -14.90 -26.49 -0.83
C SER A 176 -15.16 -25.10 -1.42
N ASN A 177 -15.98 -24.30 -0.74
CA ASN A 177 -16.23 -22.91 -1.13
C ASN A 177 -15.04 -21.97 -0.89
N GLY A 178 -13.89 -22.46 -0.37
CA GLY A 178 -12.71 -21.64 -0.09
C GLY A 178 -12.22 -20.88 -1.31
N VAL A 179 -12.21 -21.52 -2.50
CA VAL A 179 -11.82 -20.87 -3.77
C VAL A 179 -12.83 -19.80 -4.18
N ASP A 180 -14.14 -20.00 -3.89
CA ASP A 180 -15.19 -19.03 -4.20
C ASP A 180 -15.05 -17.79 -3.32
N PHE A 181 -14.78 -17.98 -2.02
CA PHE A 181 -14.43 -16.88 -1.11
C PHE A 181 -13.18 -16.13 -1.54
N TRP A 182 -12.16 -16.84 -2.00
CA TRP A 182 -10.94 -16.26 -2.52
C TRP A 182 -11.20 -15.39 -3.75
N GLY A 183 -11.92 -15.94 -4.76
CA GLY A 183 -12.19 -15.25 -6.01
C GLY A 183 -13.06 -14.01 -5.85
N LEU A 184 -14.19 -14.14 -5.11
CA LEU A 184 -15.10 -13.03 -4.85
C LEU A 184 -14.49 -11.99 -3.91
N GLY A 185 -13.72 -12.41 -2.90
CA GLY A 185 -13.00 -11.50 -2.02
C GLY A 185 -11.96 -10.66 -2.78
N LEU A 186 -11.21 -11.26 -3.70
CA LEU A 186 -10.27 -10.54 -4.56
C LEU A 186 -10.98 -9.59 -5.54
N GLN A 187 -12.16 -9.93 -6.05
CA GLN A 187 -12.95 -9.02 -6.87
C GLN A 187 -13.38 -7.78 -6.08
N ILE A 188 -13.85 -7.95 -4.83
CA ILE A 188 -14.25 -6.83 -3.98
C ILE A 188 -13.05 -5.94 -3.65
N THR A 189 -11.90 -6.51 -3.24
CA THR A 189 -10.69 -5.72 -2.97
C THR A 189 -10.10 -5.12 -4.24
N GLY A 190 -10.31 -5.75 -5.41
CA GLY A 190 -9.94 -5.23 -6.72
C GLY A 190 -10.69 -3.95 -7.10
N ILE A 191 -11.97 -3.85 -6.75
CA ILE A 191 -12.74 -2.60 -6.91
C ILE A 191 -12.11 -1.47 -6.08
N ALA A 192 -11.69 -1.76 -4.84
CA ALA A 192 -10.98 -0.80 -4.00
C ALA A 192 -9.68 -0.30 -4.64
N SER A 193 -8.88 -1.22 -5.18
CA SER A 193 -7.61 -0.90 -5.85
C SER A 193 -7.82 -0.03 -7.09
N LEU A 194 -8.82 -0.36 -7.92
CA LEU A 194 -9.11 0.40 -9.14
C LEU A 194 -9.63 1.82 -8.85
N THR A 195 -10.54 1.96 -7.87
CA THR A 195 -11.06 3.27 -7.45
C THR A 195 -9.96 4.14 -6.84
N GLY A 196 -9.08 3.56 -6.03
CA GLY A 196 -7.89 4.22 -5.49
C GLY A 196 -6.92 4.67 -6.59
N ALA A 197 -6.69 3.82 -7.60
CA ALA A 197 -5.83 4.15 -8.73
C ALA A 197 -6.32 5.37 -9.51
N ILE A 198 -7.59 5.39 -9.88
CA ILE A 198 -8.20 6.54 -10.58
C ILE A 198 -8.09 7.80 -9.72
N ASN A 199 -8.42 7.70 -8.43
CA ASN A 199 -8.39 8.83 -7.52
C ASN A 199 -6.99 9.45 -7.41
N LEU A 200 -5.95 8.64 -7.16
CA LEU A 200 -4.59 9.15 -6.99
C LEU A 200 -3.98 9.65 -8.30
N ILE A 201 -4.29 9.06 -9.47
CA ILE A 201 -3.88 9.60 -10.78
C ILE A 201 -4.44 11.02 -10.95
N VAL A 202 -5.75 11.19 -10.74
CA VAL A 202 -6.41 12.49 -10.90
C VAL A 202 -5.87 13.50 -9.88
N THR A 203 -5.65 13.07 -8.64
CA THR A 203 -5.07 13.91 -7.59
C THR A 203 -3.69 14.43 -7.99
N VAL A 204 -2.77 13.55 -8.39
CA VAL A 204 -1.40 13.95 -8.76
C VAL A 204 -1.39 14.81 -10.04
N ILE A 205 -2.25 14.52 -11.02
CA ILE A 205 -2.25 15.28 -12.28
C ILE A 205 -2.86 16.67 -12.08
N ASN A 206 -3.97 16.80 -11.34
CA ASN A 206 -4.78 18.01 -11.32
C ASN A 206 -4.60 18.89 -10.08
N MET A 207 -4.11 18.35 -8.97
CA MET A 207 -4.13 19.05 -7.68
C MET A 207 -2.74 19.42 -7.16
N ARG A 208 -1.71 19.38 -8.00
CA ARG A 208 -0.37 19.82 -7.61
C ARG A 208 -0.38 21.31 -7.26
N ALA A 209 0.37 21.65 -6.23
CA ALA A 209 0.61 23.03 -5.81
C ALA A 209 1.16 23.88 -6.99
N PRO A 210 0.84 25.19 -7.02
CA PRO A 210 1.40 26.11 -8.01
C PRO A 210 2.92 26.04 -8.06
N GLY A 211 3.48 26.00 -9.28
CA GLY A 211 4.93 25.87 -9.52
C GLY A 211 5.49 24.45 -9.48
N MET A 212 4.71 23.45 -9.02
CA MET A 212 5.14 22.04 -9.00
C MET A 212 4.91 21.38 -10.37
N SER A 213 5.93 21.37 -11.20
CA SER A 213 5.96 20.54 -12.42
C SER A 213 6.15 19.05 -12.07
N LEU A 214 5.89 18.14 -13.04
CA LEU A 214 6.09 16.70 -12.82
C LEU A 214 7.53 16.38 -12.37
N MET A 215 8.53 17.06 -12.94
CA MET A 215 9.95 16.86 -12.57
C MET A 215 10.36 17.53 -11.24
N LYS A 216 9.39 18.05 -10.48
CA LYS A 216 9.56 18.49 -9.09
C LYS A 216 8.78 17.62 -8.10
N LEU A 217 8.12 16.54 -8.56
CA LEU A 217 7.46 15.60 -7.68
C LEU A 217 8.46 14.82 -6.84
N PRO A 218 8.20 14.61 -5.54
CA PRO A 218 8.94 13.65 -4.72
C PRO A 218 8.95 12.25 -5.35
N ILE A 219 10.02 11.49 -5.13
CA ILE A 219 10.15 10.15 -5.76
C ILE A 219 9.08 9.18 -5.25
N PHE A 220 8.67 9.31 -3.99
CA PHE A 220 7.56 8.48 -3.49
C PHE A 220 6.28 8.73 -4.30
N THR A 221 5.92 9.98 -4.52
CA THR A 221 4.75 10.34 -5.38
C THR A 221 4.92 9.82 -6.82
N TRP A 222 6.13 9.88 -7.41
CA TRP A 222 6.41 9.29 -8.72
C TRP A 222 6.19 7.78 -8.76
N MET A 223 6.72 7.06 -7.76
CA MET A 223 6.58 5.60 -7.70
C MET A 223 5.11 5.21 -7.47
N VAL A 224 4.39 5.94 -6.63
CA VAL A 224 2.94 5.76 -6.45
C VAL A 224 2.20 6.00 -7.78
N MET A 225 2.52 7.06 -8.51
CA MET A 225 1.86 7.35 -9.80
C MET A 225 2.08 6.23 -10.82
N VAL A 226 3.31 5.69 -10.94
CA VAL A 226 3.58 4.53 -11.80
C VAL A 226 2.74 3.32 -11.37
N VAL A 227 2.66 3.06 -10.07
CA VAL A 227 1.83 1.98 -9.50
C VAL A 227 0.35 2.15 -9.84
N GLN A 228 -0.18 3.38 -9.77
CA GLN A 228 -1.59 3.60 -10.10
C GLN A 228 -1.89 3.28 -11.58
N PHE A 229 -0.98 3.59 -12.50
CA PHE A 229 -1.11 3.18 -13.90
C PHE A 229 -1.02 1.66 -14.06
N LEU A 230 -0.12 0.99 -13.32
CA LEU A 230 -0.08 -0.47 -13.33
C LEU A 230 -1.40 -1.07 -12.84
N LEU A 231 -1.95 -0.59 -11.73
CA LEU A 231 -3.24 -1.04 -11.20
C LEU A 231 -4.39 -0.81 -12.19
N LEU A 232 -4.44 0.36 -12.82
CA LEU A 232 -5.51 0.72 -13.78
C LEU A 232 -5.64 -0.30 -14.92
N PHE A 233 -4.54 -0.86 -15.39
CA PHE A 233 -4.54 -1.81 -16.50
C PHE A 233 -4.46 -3.28 -16.06
N ALA A 234 -3.82 -3.59 -14.93
CA ALA A 234 -3.67 -4.96 -14.45
C ALA A 234 -4.95 -5.50 -13.80
N MET A 235 -5.65 -4.67 -13.01
CA MET A 235 -6.85 -5.10 -12.30
C MET A 235 -7.99 -5.59 -13.20
N PRO A 236 -8.30 -4.97 -14.36
CA PRO A 236 -9.31 -5.50 -15.26
C PRO A 236 -8.98 -6.91 -15.78
N VAL A 237 -7.72 -7.22 -16.03
CA VAL A 237 -7.32 -8.54 -16.55
C VAL A 237 -7.55 -9.63 -15.53
N ILE A 238 -7.11 -9.44 -14.29
CA ILE A 238 -7.37 -10.42 -13.22
C ILE A 238 -8.86 -10.53 -12.90
N THR A 239 -9.61 -9.43 -12.95
CA THR A 239 -11.06 -9.43 -12.75
C THR A 239 -11.75 -10.33 -13.76
N VAL A 240 -11.40 -10.24 -15.05
CA VAL A 240 -11.94 -11.13 -16.09
C VAL A 240 -11.62 -12.60 -15.78
N ALA A 241 -10.37 -12.91 -15.41
CA ALA A 241 -9.98 -14.27 -15.05
C ALA A 241 -10.80 -14.82 -13.86
N LEU A 242 -10.98 -14.00 -12.81
CA LEU A 242 -11.76 -14.36 -11.63
C LEU A 242 -13.25 -14.57 -11.96
N PHE A 243 -13.84 -13.76 -12.85
CA PHE A 243 -15.19 -13.98 -13.34
C PHE A 243 -15.30 -15.30 -14.11
N MET A 244 -14.37 -15.59 -15.01
CA MET A 244 -14.37 -16.86 -15.75
C MET A 244 -14.27 -18.06 -14.79
N LEU A 245 -13.44 -18.00 -13.76
CA LEU A 245 -13.32 -19.05 -12.74
C LEU A 245 -14.62 -19.18 -11.93
N MET A 246 -15.22 -18.06 -11.52
CA MET A 246 -16.51 -18.06 -10.82
C MET A 246 -17.62 -18.70 -11.67
N PHE A 247 -17.70 -18.36 -12.95
CA PHE A 247 -18.68 -18.97 -13.86
C PHE A 247 -18.43 -20.47 -14.05
N GLN A 248 -17.17 -20.90 -14.10
CA GLN A 248 -16.85 -22.34 -14.18
C GLN A 248 -17.25 -23.08 -12.91
N ARG A 249 -17.04 -22.47 -11.72
CA ARG A 249 -17.33 -23.14 -10.45
C ARG A 249 -18.82 -23.11 -10.06
N SER A 250 -19.53 -22.02 -10.38
CA SER A 250 -20.91 -21.79 -9.91
C SER A 250 -21.96 -22.06 -10.98
N PHE A 251 -21.59 -22.06 -12.28
CA PHE A 251 -22.53 -22.17 -13.40
C PHE A 251 -22.10 -23.18 -14.47
N ASP A 252 -21.18 -24.09 -14.13
CA ASP A 252 -20.68 -25.16 -15.01
C ASP A 252 -20.13 -24.69 -16.38
N ALA A 253 -19.64 -23.44 -16.47
CA ALA A 253 -18.95 -22.97 -17.65
C ALA A 253 -17.62 -23.73 -17.84
N THR A 254 -17.13 -23.85 -19.06
CA THR A 254 -16.00 -24.75 -19.40
C THR A 254 -14.75 -24.00 -19.87
N PHE A 255 -14.49 -22.80 -19.36
CA PHE A 255 -13.39 -21.93 -19.82
C PHE A 255 -12.00 -22.55 -19.71
N PHE A 256 -11.78 -23.42 -18.72
CA PHE A 256 -10.46 -24.00 -18.42
C PHE A 256 -10.49 -25.55 -18.38
N SER A 257 -11.59 -26.16 -18.85
CA SER A 257 -11.77 -27.61 -18.83
C SER A 257 -11.18 -28.23 -20.08
N VAL A 258 -10.12 -29.05 -19.91
CA VAL A 258 -9.47 -29.80 -21.02
C VAL A 258 -10.44 -30.75 -21.69
N GLU A 259 -11.34 -31.39 -20.94
CA GLU A 259 -12.35 -32.33 -21.43
C GLU A 259 -13.33 -31.67 -22.40
N ALA A 260 -13.58 -30.37 -22.22
CA ALA A 260 -14.42 -29.57 -23.11
C ALA A 260 -13.63 -28.91 -24.27
N GLY A 261 -12.34 -29.21 -24.41
CA GLY A 261 -11.47 -28.65 -25.45
C GLY A 261 -10.88 -27.28 -25.11
N ALA A 262 -10.96 -26.81 -23.85
CA ALA A 262 -10.33 -25.60 -23.39
C ALA A 262 -8.88 -25.85 -22.93
N ASP A 263 -8.09 -24.76 -22.80
CA ASP A 263 -6.69 -24.83 -22.39
C ASP A 263 -6.48 -24.13 -21.02
N PRO A 264 -6.02 -24.85 -19.99
CA PRO A 264 -5.65 -24.27 -18.70
C PRO A 264 -4.57 -23.17 -18.78
N LEU A 265 -3.76 -23.13 -19.84
CA LEU A 265 -2.78 -22.05 -20.06
C LEU A 265 -3.45 -20.68 -20.19
N LEU A 266 -4.71 -20.63 -20.64
CA LEU A 266 -5.48 -19.39 -20.66
C LEU A 266 -5.55 -18.74 -19.27
N TRP A 267 -5.82 -19.53 -18.20
CA TRP A 267 -5.79 -19.04 -16.83
C TRP A 267 -4.41 -18.52 -16.46
N GLN A 268 -3.35 -19.27 -16.77
CA GLN A 268 -1.98 -18.88 -16.43
C GLN A 268 -1.59 -17.57 -17.10
N HIS A 269 -1.90 -17.36 -18.38
CA HIS A 269 -1.64 -16.12 -19.08
C HIS A 269 -2.42 -14.94 -18.48
N LEU A 270 -3.72 -15.08 -18.29
CA LEU A 270 -4.56 -14.02 -17.69
C LEU A 270 -4.09 -13.66 -16.28
N PHE A 271 -3.76 -14.69 -15.47
CA PHE A 271 -3.26 -14.45 -14.12
C PHE A 271 -1.90 -13.70 -14.14
N TRP A 272 -0.95 -14.14 -14.96
CA TRP A 272 0.40 -13.57 -14.94
C TRP A 272 0.55 -12.25 -15.69
N ILE A 273 -0.32 -11.95 -16.67
CA ILE A 273 -0.43 -10.58 -17.22
C ILE A 273 -0.76 -9.58 -16.11
N PHE A 274 -1.54 -9.97 -15.11
CA PHE A 274 -1.71 -9.21 -13.87
C PHE A 274 -0.53 -9.46 -12.92
N GLY A 275 -0.16 -10.71 -12.66
CA GLY A 275 0.69 -11.13 -11.55
C GLY A 275 2.13 -10.60 -11.63
N HIS A 276 2.68 -10.36 -12.82
CA HIS A 276 4.00 -9.73 -12.91
C HIS A 276 3.93 -8.21 -12.67
N PRO A 277 3.07 -7.40 -13.29
CA PRO A 277 2.85 -6.03 -12.84
C PRO A 277 2.57 -5.91 -11.35
N GLU A 278 1.87 -6.87 -10.74
CA GLU A 278 1.58 -6.92 -9.31
C GLU A 278 2.86 -6.87 -8.44
N VAL A 279 3.92 -7.61 -8.80
CA VAL A 279 5.17 -7.57 -8.03
C VAL A 279 5.84 -6.20 -8.07
N TYR A 280 5.64 -5.43 -9.15
CA TYR A 280 6.11 -4.04 -9.23
C TYR A 280 5.18 -3.07 -8.49
N ILE A 281 3.87 -3.32 -8.48
CA ILE A 281 2.92 -2.59 -7.62
C ILE A 281 3.34 -2.70 -6.16
N ILE A 282 3.80 -3.87 -5.73
CA ILE A 282 4.25 -4.12 -4.35
C ILE A 282 5.56 -3.39 -4.02
N VAL A 283 6.56 -3.40 -4.91
CA VAL A 283 7.93 -2.96 -4.58
C VAL A 283 8.20 -1.48 -4.85
N LEU A 284 7.58 -0.88 -5.88
CA LEU A 284 7.88 0.51 -6.27
C LEU A 284 7.58 1.54 -5.18
N PRO A 285 6.49 1.44 -4.37
CA PRO A 285 6.27 2.37 -3.26
C PRO A 285 7.40 2.35 -2.25
N SER A 286 7.94 1.16 -1.93
CA SER A 286 9.10 1.03 -1.06
C SER A 286 10.34 1.70 -1.66
N PHE A 287 10.57 1.58 -2.97
CA PHE A 287 11.66 2.28 -3.65
C PHE A 287 11.50 3.79 -3.58
N GLY A 288 10.25 4.28 -3.63
CA GLY A 288 9.92 5.67 -3.36
C GLY A 288 10.32 6.08 -1.95
N ILE A 289 9.88 5.33 -0.94
CA ILE A 289 10.19 5.58 0.48
C ILE A 289 11.71 5.63 0.73
N VAL A 290 12.46 4.66 0.21
CA VAL A 290 13.92 4.62 0.33
C VAL A 290 14.56 5.86 -0.30
N SER A 291 14.04 6.29 -1.46
CA SER A 291 14.54 7.48 -2.16
C SER A 291 14.28 8.79 -1.41
N GLU A 292 13.24 8.86 -0.57
CA GLU A 292 13.00 10.01 0.33
C GLU A 292 13.92 9.98 1.57
N ILE A 293 14.19 8.79 2.11
CA ILE A 293 14.94 8.62 3.35
C ILE A 293 16.45 8.84 3.15
N LEU A 294 17.03 8.28 2.08
CA LEU A 294 18.47 8.31 1.86
C LEU A 294 19.07 9.73 1.80
N PRO A 295 18.47 10.71 1.10
CA PRO A 295 19.01 12.08 1.05
C PRO A 295 19.01 12.75 2.42
N VAL A 296 17.96 12.55 3.22
CA VAL A 296 17.78 13.14 4.55
C VAL A 296 18.90 12.69 5.50
N PHE A 297 19.13 11.38 5.57
CA PHE A 297 20.10 10.81 6.51
C PHE A 297 21.53 10.74 5.96
N SER A 298 21.74 10.96 4.66
CA SER A 298 23.08 11.15 4.06
C SER A 298 23.51 12.62 4.02
N LYS A 299 22.57 13.56 4.33
CA LYS A 299 22.78 15.01 4.25
C LYS A 299 23.26 15.44 2.86
N LYS A 300 22.69 14.83 1.82
CA LYS A 300 22.97 15.13 0.42
C LYS A 300 21.68 15.09 -0.40
N PRO A 301 21.59 15.86 -1.51
CA PRO A 301 20.48 15.68 -2.45
C PRO A 301 20.52 14.28 -3.07
N LEU A 302 19.36 13.80 -3.55
CA LEU A 302 19.26 12.52 -4.22
C LEU A 302 20.10 12.54 -5.51
N PHE A 303 21.07 11.63 -5.63
CA PHE A 303 21.89 11.52 -6.82
C PHE A 303 21.07 11.00 -7.99
N GLY A 304 21.14 11.73 -9.13
CA GLY A 304 20.53 11.28 -10.37
C GLY A 304 18.99 11.21 -10.31
N TYR A 305 18.32 12.18 -9.70
CA TYR A 305 16.86 12.24 -9.61
C TYR A 305 16.14 11.88 -10.93
N PRO A 306 16.48 12.45 -12.11
CA PRO A 306 15.83 12.07 -13.37
C PRO A 306 16.03 10.59 -13.71
N LEU A 307 17.21 10.02 -13.45
CA LEU A 307 17.49 8.60 -13.70
C LEU A 307 16.63 7.70 -12.82
N ILE A 308 16.40 8.08 -11.56
CA ILE A 308 15.53 7.34 -10.65
C ILE A 308 14.07 7.41 -11.11
N VAL A 309 13.60 8.58 -11.57
CA VAL A 309 12.24 8.73 -12.13
C VAL A 309 12.07 7.85 -13.36
N PHE A 310 12.92 8.01 -14.37
CA PHE A 310 12.80 7.28 -15.63
C PHE A 310 13.04 5.77 -15.47
N SER A 311 13.92 5.35 -14.54
CA SER A 311 14.09 3.93 -14.22
C SER A 311 12.82 3.33 -13.59
N GLY A 312 12.11 4.09 -12.74
CA GLY A 312 10.83 3.65 -12.20
C GLY A 312 9.74 3.48 -13.26
N ALA A 313 9.62 4.48 -14.15
CA ALA A 313 8.72 4.40 -15.29
C ALA A 313 9.07 3.25 -16.24
N ALA A 314 10.39 3.03 -16.50
CA ALA A 314 10.87 1.93 -17.35
C ALA A 314 10.54 0.56 -16.73
N ILE A 315 10.71 0.38 -15.41
CA ILE A 315 10.32 -0.85 -14.70
C ILE A 315 8.82 -1.09 -14.89
N GLY A 316 7.97 -0.09 -14.68
CA GLY A 316 6.53 -0.22 -14.87
C GLY A 316 6.16 -0.59 -16.31
N PHE A 317 6.76 0.05 -17.30
CA PHE A 317 6.49 -0.23 -18.71
C PHE A 317 6.98 -1.60 -19.16
N VAL A 318 8.25 -1.94 -18.92
CA VAL A 318 8.85 -3.22 -19.33
C VAL A 318 8.19 -4.38 -18.58
N GLY A 319 7.74 -4.16 -17.36
CA GLY A 319 7.01 -5.13 -16.54
C GLY A 319 5.79 -5.76 -17.24
N TRP A 320 5.18 -5.09 -18.22
CA TRP A 320 4.10 -5.65 -19.05
C TRP A 320 4.55 -6.69 -20.07
N GLY A 321 5.81 -6.68 -20.47
CA GLY A 321 6.35 -7.53 -21.52
C GLY A 321 7.05 -8.80 -21.04
N VAL A 322 6.94 -9.17 -19.75
CA VAL A 322 7.79 -10.22 -19.15
C VAL A 322 7.02 -11.32 -18.42
N TRP A 323 5.70 -11.25 -18.31
CA TRP A 323 4.88 -12.11 -17.44
C TRP A 323 5.09 -13.62 -17.61
N ALA A 324 5.43 -14.07 -18.83
CA ALA A 324 5.52 -15.50 -19.10
C ALA A 324 6.80 -16.16 -18.57
N HIS A 325 7.72 -15.40 -17.92
CA HIS A 325 8.79 -16.05 -17.17
C HIS A 325 8.26 -16.85 -15.95
N HIS A 326 7.05 -16.57 -15.48
CA HIS A 326 6.36 -17.42 -14.50
C HIS A 326 5.84 -18.73 -15.10
N MET A 327 6.01 -18.95 -16.42
CA MET A 327 5.43 -20.05 -17.17
C MET A 327 6.47 -20.84 -17.99
N PHE A 328 7.78 -20.69 -17.73
CA PHE A 328 8.83 -21.36 -18.52
C PHE A 328 8.72 -22.89 -18.49
N ALA A 329 8.16 -23.47 -17.44
CA ALA A 329 7.92 -24.92 -17.33
C ALA A 329 6.50 -25.33 -17.73
N SER A 330 5.67 -24.44 -18.31
CA SER A 330 4.28 -24.74 -18.67
C SER A 330 4.06 -25.27 -20.10
N GLY A 331 5.15 -25.48 -20.86
CA GLY A 331 5.07 -25.94 -22.25
C GLY A 331 5.00 -24.83 -23.28
N LEU A 332 5.43 -23.63 -22.97
CA LEU A 332 5.60 -22.53 -23.94
C LEU A 332 6.58 -22.95 -25.05
N GLY A 333 6.30 -22.55 -26.30
CA GLY A 333 7.19 -22.81 -27.41
C GLY A 333 8.55 -22.07 -27.27
N PRO A 334 9.62 -22.56 -27.91
CA PRO A 334 11.00 -22.08 -27.73
C PRO A 334 11.16 -20.59 -28.08
N ILE A 335 10.41 -20.06 -29.03
CA ILE A 335 10.45 -18.65 -29.43
C ILE A 335 9.93 -17.79 -28.26
N SER A 336 8.79 -18.16 -27.68
CA SER A 336 8.21 -17.45 -26.52
C SER A 336 9.15 -17.50 -25.32
N VAL A 337 9.70 -18.67 -25.01
CA VAL A 337 10.67 -18.85 -23.91
C VAL A 337 11.88 -17.92 -24.10
N ALA A 338 12.47 -17.89 -25.29
CA ALA A 338 13.63 -17.03 -25.58
C ALA A 338 13.27 -15.53 -25.47
N ALA A 339 12.15 -15.11 -26.05
CA ALA A 339 11.71 -13.71 -26.04
C ALA A 339 11.45 -13.21 -24.60
N PHE A 340 10.70 -13.97 -23.80
CA PHE A 340 10.41 -13.61 -22.40
C PHE A 340 11.63 -13.70 -21.50
N SER A 341 12.59 -14.60 -21.78
CA SER A 341 13.87 -14.68 -21.07
C SER A 341 14.67 -13.38 -21.27
N VAL A 342 14.88 -12.95 -22.52
CA VAL A 342 15.61 -11.72 -22.85
C VAL A 342 14.91 -10.48 -22.29
N ALA A 343 13.59 -10.38 -22.45
CA ALA A 343 12.82 -9.26 -21.93
C ALA A 343 12.92 -9.17 -20.39
N THR A 344 12.90 -10.31 -19.71
CA THR A 344 13.03 -10.38 -18.25
C THR A 344 14.41 -9.93 -17.77
N MET A 345 15.48 -10.36 -18.47
CA MET A 345 16.84 -9.90 -18.16
C MET A 345 16.98 -8.37 -18.29
N ALA A 346 16.28 -7.77 -19.26
CA ALA A 346 16.34 -6.32 -19.50
C ALA A 346 15.85 -5.50 -18.29
N ILE A 347 14.96 -6.03 -17.44
CA ILE A 347 14.49 -5.34 -16.21
C ILE A 347 15.60 -5.13 -15.18
N ALA A 348 16.64 -5.95 -15.20
CA ALA A 348 17.79 -5.77 -14.32
C ALA A 348 18.50 -4.43 -14.54
N ILE A 349 18.44 -3.85 -15.74
CA ILE A 349 19.10 -2.59 -16.09
C ILE A 349 18.47 -1.42 -15.31
N PRO A 350 17.19 -1.05 -15.45
CA PRO A 350 16.59 0.06 -14.71
C PRO A 350 16.58 -0.19 -13.20
N THR A 351 16.51 -1.44 -12.75
CA THR A 351 16.60 -1.79 -11.33
C THR A 351 18.02 -1.52 -10.79
N GLY A 352 19.06 -1.93 -11.53
CA GLY A 352 20.46 -1.65 -11.21
C GLY A 352 20.75 -0.16 -11.13
N VAL A 353 20.17 0.66 -12.03
CA VAL A 353 20.28 2.12 -11.97
C VAL A 353 19.83 2.67 -10.62
N LYS A 354 18.73 2.16 -10.04
CA LYS A 354 18.27 2.59 -8.71
C LYS A 354 19.26 2.25 -7.62
N ILE A 355 19.76 1.01 -7.58
CA ILE A 355 20.75 0.56 -6.58
C ILE A 355 22.01 1.41 -6.65
N VAL A 356 22.52 1.67 -7.85
CA VAL A 356 23.71 2.51 -8.06
C VAL A 356 23.45 3.95 -7.57
N ASN A 357 22.32 4.56 -7.95
CA ASN A 357 22.02 5.94 -7.57
C ASN A 357 21.81 6.08 -6.04
N TRP A 358 21.20 5.11 -5.38
CA TRP A 358 21.09 5.10 -3.91
C TRP A 358 22.47 4.98 -3.24
N THR A 359 23.34 4.12 -3.77
CA THR A 359 24.70 4.00 -3.28
C THR A 359 25.48 5.30 -3.47
N LEU A 360 25.36 5.96 -4.63
CA LEU A 360 26.00 7.25 -4.91
C LEU A 360 25.40 8.41 -4.10
N THR A 361 24.14 8.34 -3.72
CA THR A 361 23.53 9.28 -2.76
C THR A 361 24.21 9.19 -1.39
N MET A 362 24.51 7.98 -0.93
CA MET A 362 25.22 7.76 0.35
C MET A 362 26.72 8.05 0.25
N TRP A 363 27.34 7.83 -0.91
CA TRP A 363 28.78 7.97 -1.11
C TRP A 363 29.24 9.41 -0.83
N GLY A 364 30.19 9.56 0.10
CA GLY A 364 30.71 10.87 0.52
C GLY A 364 29.72 11.70 1.36
N GLY A 365 28.59 11.14 1.76
CA GLY A 365 27.62 11.78 2.64
C GLY A 365 27.97 11.69 4.13
N LYS A 366 27.38 12.59 4.94
CA LYS A 366 27.45 12.54 6.42
C LYS A 366 26.33 11.64 6.96
N ILE A 367 26.51 10.32 6.85
CA ILE A 367 25.45 9.33 7.12
C ILE A 367 25.13 9.28 8.61
N LYS A 368 23.83 9.40 8.94
CA LYS A 368 23.27 9.17 10.28
C LYS A 368 22.47 7.87 10.27
N PHE A 369 22.98 6.82 10.94
CA PHE A 369 22.30 5.53 11.05
C PHE A 369 21.18 5.55 12.12
N THR A 370 20.09 6.24 11.80
CA THR A 370 18.81 6.15 12.52
C THR A 370 18.05 4.90 12.06
N VAL A 371 16.99 4.51 12.80
CA VAL A 371 16.19 3.32 12.44
C VAL A 371 15.63 3.40 11.01
N PRO A 372 15.03 4.53 10.53
CA PRO A 372 14.63 4.63 9.12
C PRO A 372 15.77 4.37 8.14
N MET A 373 16.95 4.92 8.42
CA MET A 373 18.14 4.73 7.56
C MET A 373 18.65 3.30 7.58
N LEU A 374 18.63 2.62 8.74
CA LEU A 374 18.99 1.21 8.84
C LEU A 374 18.09 0.33 7.97
N TYR A 375 16.77 0.55 8.03
CA TYR A 375 15.84 -0.17 7.17
C TYR A 375 16.03 0.16 5.68
N ALA A 376 16.29 1.42 5.31
CA ALA A 376 16.55 1.81 3.93
C ALA A 376 17.81 1.14 3.37
N VAL A 377 18.89 1.09 4.14
CA VAL A 377 20.13 0.34 3.79
C VAL A 377 19.83 -1.17 3.74
N GLY A 378 19.02 -1.66 4.67
CA GLY A 378 18.54 -3.05 4.65
C GLY A 378 17.85 -3.41 3.34
N VAL A 379 16.97 -2.54 2.83
CA VAL A 379 16.32 -2.72 1.50
C VAL A 379 17.37 -2.85 0.39
N ILE A 380 18.36 -1.95 0.34
CA ILE A 380 19.40 -2.00 -0.71
C ILE A 380 20.10 -3.35 -0.70
N ILE A 381 20.52 -3.83 0.48
CA ILE A 381 21.28 -5.07 0.60
C ILE A 381 20.40 -6.29 0.28
N GLN A 382 19.25 -6.42 0.95
CA GLN A 382 18.41 -7.61 0.85
C GLN A 382 17.75 -7.73 -0.53
N PHE A 383 17.28 -6.60 -1.08
CA PHE A 383 16.73 -6.57 -2.43
C PHE A 383 17.79 -6.88 -3.49
N THR A 384 19.05 -6.45 -3.31
CA THR A 384 20.15 -6.81 -4.23
C THR A 384 20.38 -8.32 -4.24
N ILE A 385 20.38 -8.99 -3.09
CA ILE A 385 20.48 -10.47 -3.00
C ILE A 385 19.32 -11.12 -3.75
N GLY A 386 18.08 -10.65 -3.51
CA GLY A 386 16.90 -11.11 -4.21
C GLY A 386 16.95 -10.83 -5.72
N GLY A 387 17.46 -9.68 -6.15
CA GLY A 387 17.64 -9.32 -7.55
C GLY A 387 18.64 -10.23 -8.27
N LEU A 388 19.74 -10.61 -7.61
CA LEU A 388 20.72 -11.56 -8.17
C LEU A 388 20.10 -12.95 -8.41
N SER A 389 19.32 -13.47 -7.46
CA SER A 389 18.57 -14.71 -7.67
C SER A 389 17.48 -14.55 -8.75
N GLY A 390 16.90 -13.34 -8.90
CA GLY A 390 15.98 -13.01 -10.00
C GLY A 390 16.62 -13.10 -11.37
N VAL A 391 17.88 -12.68 -11.51
CA VAL A 391 18.64 -12.84 -12.76
C VAL A 391 18.80 -14.33 -13.10
N THR A 392 19.05 -15.20 -12.11
CA THR A 392 19.13 -16.65 -12.37
C THR A 392 17.80 -17.22 -12.88
N HIS A 393 16.65 -16.73 -12.37
CA HIS A 393 15.31 -17.11 -12.85
C HIS A 393 14.98 -16.53 -14.23
N SER A 394 15.57 -15.42 -14.62
CA SER A 394 15.35 -14.84 -15.96
C SER A 394 15.94 -15.69 -17.08
N VAL A 395 16.92 -16.55 -16.76
CA VAL A 395 17.56 -17.50 -17.67
C VAL A 395 16.73 -18.78 -17.70
N ALA A 396 15.92 -18.98 -18.74
CA ALA A 396 14.95 -20.07 -18.81
C ALA A 396 15.53 -21.48 -18.51
N PRO A 397 16.69 -21.91 -19.02
CA PRO A 397 17.29 -23.20 -18.64
C PRO A 397 17.62 -23.32 -17.15
N SER A 398 17.99 -22.22 -16.50
CA SER A 398 18.21 -22.17 -15.06
C SER A 398 16.88 -22.25 -14.30
N ASP A 399 15.87 -21.47 -14.72
CA ASP A 399 14.56 -21.45 -14.09
C ASP A 399 13.87 -22.81 -14.19
N THR A 400 14.01 -23.55 -15.28
CA THR A 400 13.45 -24.90 -15.43
C THR A 400 13.91 -25.84 -14.31
N GLN A 401 15.11 -25.64 -13.75
CA GLN A 401 15.63 -26.41 -12.62
C GLN A 401 15.19 -25.83 -11.25
N GLN A 402 14.95 -24.54 -11.16
CA GLN A 402 14.70 -23.81 -9.93
C GLN A 402 13.22 -23.56 -9.67
N THR A 403 12.40 -23.50 -10.74
CA THR A 403 10.96 -23.28 -10.62
C THR A 403 10.31 -24.34 -9.76
N ASP A 404 9.30 -23.93 -8.97
CA ASP A 404 8.59 -24.79 -8.01
C ASP A 404 9.46 -25.48 -6.95
N THR A 405 10.70 -25.01 -6.73
CA THR A 405 11.54 -25.39 -5.59
C THR A 405 11.55 -24.30 -4.50
N TYR A 406 12.19 -24.60 -3.36
CA TYR A 406 12.41 -23.60 -2.31
C TYR A 406 13.38 -22.48 -2.72
N TYR A 407 14.12 -22.62 -3.83
CA TYR A 407 14.94 -21.53 -4.37
C TYR A 407 14.11 -20.33 -4.79
N ILE A 408 12.98 -20.57 -5.50
CA ILE A 408 12.08 -19.47 -5.86
C ILE A 408 11.38 -18.88 -4.62
N VAL A 409 11.11 -19.69 -3.59
CA VAL A 409 10.56 -19.19 -2.31
C VAL A 409 11.55 -18.24 -1.63
N ALA A 410 12.83 -18.59 -1.61
CA ALA A 410 13.89 -17.72 -1.13
C ALA A 410 13.94 -16.41 -1.94
N HIS A 411 13.98 -16.51 -3.27
CA HIS A 411 14.03 -15.38 -4.18
C HIS A 411 12.91 -14.37 -3.88
N PHE A 412 11.64 -14.80 -3.95
CA PHE A 412 10.56 -13.82 -3.82
C PHE A 412 10.44 -13.25 -2.40
N HIS A 413 10.88 -13.95 -1.36
CA HIS A 413 10.93 -13.35 -0.02
C HIS A 413 12.07 -12.32 0.12
N TYR A 414 13.21 -12.50 -0.54
CA TYR A 414 14.24 -11.47 -0.56
C TYR A 414 13.80 -10.23 -1.33
N VAL A 415 13.00 -10.35 -2.40
CA VAL A 415 12.50 -9.17 -3.12
C VAL A 415 11.25 -8.58 -2.46
N ILE A 416 10.30 -9.38 -1.94
CA ILE A 416 9.08 -8.88 -1.30
C ILE A 416 9.36 -8.45 0.13
N PHE A 417 9.86 -9.34 0.99
CA PHE A 417 10.13 -8.98 2.38
C PHE A 417 11.33 -8.04 2.47
N GLY A 418 12.44 -8.39 1.82
CA GLY A 418 13.66 -7.60 1.80
C GLY A 418 13.53 -6.28 1.03
N GLY A 419 12.77 -6.26 -0.05
CA GLY A 419 12.53 -5.06 -0.87
C GLY A 419 11.33 -4.24 -0.41
N ALA A 420 10.13 -4.82 -0.36
CA ALA A 420 8.91 -4.08 -0.06
C ALA A 420 8.69 -3.91 1.45
N VAL A 421 8.65 -5.00 2.23
CA VAL A 421 8.27 -4.92 3.65
C VAL A 421 9.27 -4.10 4.47
N LEU A 422 10.59 -4.28 4.28
CA LEU A 422 11.59 -3.46 4.97
C LEU A 422 11.45 -1.97 4.63
N GLY A 423 11.10 -1.64 3.38
CA GLY A 423 10.86 -0.25 2.98
C GLY A 423 9.60 0.34 3.60
N LEU A 424 8.53 -0.46 3.75
CA LEU A 424 7.35 -0.03 4.49
C LEU A 424 7.67 0.22 5.97
N PHE A 425 8.50 -0.62 6.61
CA PHE A 425 9.01 -0.36 7.97
C PHE A 425 9.87 0.91 8.03
N ALA A 426 10.73 1.15 7.04
CA ALA A 426 11.49 2.40 6.94
C ALA A 426 10.55 3.61 6.91
N GLY A 427 9.49 3.56 6.10
CA GLY A 427 8.46 4.59 6.02
C GLY A 427 7.70 4.77 7.33
N MET A 428 7.33 3.68 8.01
CA MET A 428 6.67 3.76 9.32
C MET A 428 7.54 4.51 10.33
N TYR A 429 8.83 4.19 10.45
CA TYR A 429 9.72 4.90 11.36
C TYR A 429 9.98 6.35 10.93
N TYR A 430 10.08 6.62 9.62
CA TYR A 430 10.36 7.95 9.08
C TYR A 430 9.20 8.92 9.27
N TRP A 431 7.99 8.49 8.90
CA TRP A 431 6.80 9.33 8.94
C TRP A 431 5.96 9.22 10.22
N TRP A 432 6.33 8.33 11.16
CA TRP A 432 5.61 8.19 12.43
C TRP A 432 5.43 9.51 13.18
N PRO A 433 6.49 10.37 13.30
CA PRO A 433 6.34 11.69 13.95
C PRO A 433 5.30 12.56 13.25
N LYS A 434 5.27 12.57 11.94
CA LYS A 434 4.32 13.34 11.13
C LYS A 434 2.88 12.85 11.31
N MET A 435 2.67 11.53 11.34
CA MET A 435 1.34 10.94 11.45
C MET A 435 0.74 11.06 12.85
N PHE A 436 1.55 10.92 13.89
CA PHE A 436 1.09 10.74 15.26
C PHE A 436 1.63 11.78 16.25
N GLY A 437 2.47 12.70 15.86
CA GLY A 437 3.11 13.68 16.73
C GLY A 437 3.97 13.08 17.83
N LYS A 438 4.45 11.83 17.65
CA LYS A 438 5.27 11.08 18.62
C LYS A 438 6.44 10.40 17.93
N MET A 439 7.61 10.39 18.58
CA MET A 439 8.75 9.60 18.13
C MET A 439 8.63 8.15 18.60
N LEU A 440 8.96 7.20 17.73
CA LEU A 440 9.20 5.83 18.17
C LEU A 440 10.55 5.72 18.89
N ASN A 441 10.63 4.84 19.89
CA ASN A 441 11.87 4.67 20.66
C ASN A 441 12.99 4.08 19.77
N GLU A 442 14.06 4.83 19.61
CA GLU A 442 15.18 4.51 18.73
C GLU A 442 15.91 3.22 19.15
N ARG A 443 16.08 2.96 20.46
CA ARG A 443 16.77 1.76 20.95
C ARG A 443 15.98 0.51 20.66
N LEU A 444 14.67 0.51 20.95
CA LEU A 444 13.77 -0.59 20.60
C LEU A 444 13.71 -0.77 19.09
N GLY A 445 13.69 0.31 18.32
CA GLY A 445 13.71 0.28 16.86
C GLY A 445 14.96 -0.40 16.30
N ARG A 446 16.12 -0.15 16.86
CA ARG A 446 17.39 -0.83 16.46
C ARG A 446 17.37 -2.32 16.77
N VAL A 447 16.82 -2.72 17.91
CA VAL A 447 16.67 -4.14 18.25
C VAL A 447 15.65 -4.80 17.32
N ASN A 448 14.52 -4.15 17.06
CA ASN A 448 13.53 -4.61 16.08
C ASN A 448 14.17 -4.82 14.70
N PHE A 449 14.92 -3.84 14.17
CA PHE A 449 15.65 -3.97 12.91
C PHE A 449 16.63 -5.16 12.93
N GLY A 450 17.44 -5.28 13.98
CA GLY A 450 18.41 -6.37 14.12
C GLY A 450 17.76 -7.75 14.06
N LEU A 451 16.71 -7.97 14.85
CA LEU A 451 15.98 -9.24 14.85
C LEU A 451 15.26 -9.50 13.52
N THR A 452 14.71 -8.47 12.90
CA THR A 452 14.05 -8.59 11.59
C THR A 452 15.05 -9.03 10.51
N ILE A 453 16.22 -8.40 10.42
CA ILE A 453 17.26 -8.76 9.44
C ILE A 453 17.84 -10.15 9.73
N ILE A 454 18.17 -10.45 10.97
CA ILE A 454 18.70 -11.77 11.35
C ILE A 454 17.65 -12.86 11.08
N GLY A 455 16.43 -12.67 11.55
CA GLY A 455 15.34 -13.62 11.34
C GLY A 455 15.03 -13.85 9.87
N MET A 456 14.99 -12.80 9.06
CA MET A 456 14.81 -12.88 7.60
C MET A 456 15.90 -13.75 6.95
N ASN A 457 17.16 -13.47 7.21
CA ASN A 457 18.26 -14.19 6.60
C ASN A 457 18.35 -15.64 7.10
N LEU A 458 18.05 -15.92 8.39
CA LEU A 458 17.96 -17.28 8.91
C LEU A 458 16.77 -18.05 8.33
N THR A 459 15.68 -17.38 7.97
CA THR A 459 14.51 -18.02 7.39
C THR A 459 14.71 -18.30 5.89
N PHE A 460 15.03 -17.28 5.11
CA PHE A 460 15.01 -17.37 3.65
C PHE A 460 16.38 -17.68 3.03
N GLY A 461 17.50 -17.39 3.70
CA GLY A 461 18.83 -17.77 3.24
C GLY A 461 18.97 -19.27 3.01
N PRO A 462 18.66 -20.13 4.01
CA PRO A 462 18.69 -21.58 3.87
C PRO A 462 17.79 -22.12 2.75
N MET A 463 16.71 -21.43 2.42
CA MET A 463 15.79 -21.87 1.35
C MET A 463 16.45 -21.89 -0.03
N HIS A 464 17.49 -21.07 -0.28
CA HIS A 464 18.29 -21.19 -1.50
C HIS A 464 19.01 -22.53 -1.55
N ILE A 465 19.59 -22.95 -0.42
CA ILE A 465 20.37 -24.20 -0.31
C ILE A 465 19.46 -25.42 -0.53
N ILE A 466 18.35 -25.50 0.23
CA ILE A 466 17.42 -26.64 0.11
C ILE A 466 16.70 -26.66 -1.23
N GLY A 467 16.46 -25.50 -1.83
CA GLY A 467 15.89 -25.40 -3.18
C GLY A 467 16.82 -25.93 -4.26
N LEU A 468 18.12 -25.60 -4.21
CA LEU A 468 19.13 -26.16 -5.13
C LEU A 468 19.34 -27.66 -4.93
N GLN A 469 19.01 -28.19 -3.76
CA GLN A 469 18.99 -29.64 -3.50
C GLN A 469 17.69 -30.31 -3.99
N GLY A 470 16.78 -29.56 -4.63
CA GLY A 470 15.57 -30.09 -5.24
C GLY A 470 14.39 -30.22 -4.29
N GLN A 471 14.39 -29.57 -3.11
CA GLN A 471 13.20 -29.56 -2.26
C GLN A 471 12.09 -28.75 -2.96
N PRO A 472 10.93 -29.39 -3.31
CA PRO A 472 9.84 -28.67 -3.95
C PRO A 472 9.14 -27.73 -2.95
N ARG A 473 8.64 -26.59 -3.43
CA ARG A 473 7.71 -25.76 -2.66
C ARG A 473 6.36 -26.48 -2.49
N ARG A 474 5.55 -26.04 -1.51
CA ARG A 474 4.22 -26.61 -1.22
C ARG A 474 4.22 -28.07 -0.71
N MET A 475 5.37 -28.60 -0.42
CA MET A 475 5.51 -29.92 0.21
C MET A 475 5.13 -29.84 1.68
N TYR A 476 4.10 -30.59 2.12
CA TYR A 476 3.59 -30.51 3.49
C TYR A 476 4.44 -31.27 4.51
N GLN A 477 5.26 -32.23 4.07
CA GLN A 477 6.20 -32.98 4.90
C GLN A 477 7.38 -33.48 4.07
N TRP A 478 8.48 -33.78 4.73
CA TRP A 478 9.65 -34.47 4.18
C TRP A 478 10.05 -35.62 5.05
N THR A 479 10.72 -36.66 4.49
CA THR A 479 11.07 -37.89 5.17
C THR A 479 12.55 -37.89 5.56
N GLU A 480 12.92 -38.67 6.61
CA GLU A 480 14.30 -38.79 7.08
C GLU A 480 15.27 -39.22 5.95
N ASN A 481 14.83 -40.09 5.04
CA ASN A 481 15.64 -40.56 3.91
C ASN A 481 16.08 -39.45 2.96
N ARG A 482 15.44 -38.28 3.02
CA ARG A 482 15.81 -37.07 2.24
C ARG A 482 16.65 -36.09 3.04
N ALA A 483 17.00 -36.40 4.28
CA ALA A 483 17.74 -35.46 5.12
C ALA A 483 19.13 -35.13 4.58
N GLY A 484 19.83 -36.06 3.92
CA GLY A 484 21.20 -35.86 3.45
C GLY A 484 22.21 -35.83 4.61
N GLU A 485 23.48 -35.56 4.30
CA GLU A 485 24.56 -35.51 5.30
C GLU A 485 25.33 -34.18 5.24
N GLY A 486 25.88 -33.77 6.37
CA GLY A 486 26.73 -32.58 6.48
C GLY A 486 26.04 -31.31 6.05
N PHE A 487 26.72 -30.47 5.23
CA PHE A 487 26.18 -29.22 4.70
C PHE A 487 24.94 -29.43 3.80
N PHE A 488 24.80 -30.60 3.20
CA PHE A 488 23.68 -30.96 2.34
C PHE A 488 22.49 -31.56 3.10
N ASN A 489 22.48 -31.46 4.44
CA ASN A 489 21.39 -31.93 5.28
C ASN A 489 20.17 -31.00 5.17
N ILE A 490 19.16 -31.39 4.39
CA ILE A 490 17.89 -30.67 4.22
C ILE A 490 17.19 -30.44 5.56
N GLY A 491 17.23 -31.42 6.48
CA GLY A 491 16.64 -31.32 7.82
C GLY A 491 17.26 -30.21 8.65
N PHE A 492 18.60 -30.13 8.65
CA PHE A 492 19.32 -29.04 9.33
C PHE A 492 18.88 -27.65 8.82
N TRP A 493 18.86 -27.46 7.50
CA TRP A 493 18.48 -26.15 6.94
C TRP A 493 17.00 -25.82 7.10
N ASN A 494 16.09 -26.81 7.07
CA ASN A 494 14.68 -26.60 7.41
C ASN A 494 14.49 -26.19 8.87
N LEU A 495 15.24 -26.78 9.80
CA LEU A 495 15.22 -26.39 11.21
C LEU A 495 15.72 -24.96 11.40
N ILE A 496 16.86 -24.58 10.77
CA ILE A 496 17.39 -23.22 10.82
C ILE A 496 16.37 -22.22 10.27
N ALA A 497 15.75 -22.51 9.12
CA ALA A 497 14.72 -21.67 8.53
C ALA A 497 13.49 -21.51 9.46
N SER A 498 13.13 -22.56 10.18
CA SER A 498 12.02 -22.52 11.15
C SER A 498 12.39 -21.68 12.39
N ILE A 499 13.58 -21.84 12.95
CA ILE A 499 14.08 -21.00 14.04
C ILE A 499 14.11 -19.53 13.60
N GLY A 500 14.62 -19.26 12.38
CA GLY A 500 14.66 -17.91 11.81
C GLY A 500 13.28 -17.24 11.77
N THR A 501 12.23 -18.00 11.44
CA THR A 501 10.84 -17.49 11.41
C THR A 501 10.38 -16.99 12.78
N PHE A 502 10.71 -17.68 13.87
CA PHE A 502 10.37 -17.22 15.22
C PHE A 502 11.19 -16.00 15.65
N VAL A 503 12.46 -15.93 15.24
CA VAL A 503 13.30 -14.71 15.45
C VAL A 503 12.69 -13.52 14.70
N LEU A 504 12.23 -13.72 13.47
CA LEU A 504 11.55 -12.71 12.66
C LEU A 504 10.25 -12.26 13.33
N ALA A 505 9.44 -13.21 13.80
CA ALA A 505 8.19 -12.92 14.51
C ALA A 505 8.44 -12.10 15.80
N LEU A 506 9.51 -12.41 16.55
CA LEU A 506 9.92 -11.61 17.70
C LEU A 506 10.33 -10.20 17.30
N GLY A 507 11.03 -10.03 16.17
CA GLY A 507 11.32 -8.71 15.59
C GLY A 507 10.04 -7.91 15.35
N VAL A 508 9.06 -8.49 14.67
CA VAL A 508 7.75 -7.84 14.41
C VAL A 508 7.01 -7.52 15.70
N LEU A 509 6.99 -8.44 16.67
CA LEU A 509 6.39 -8.20 17.99
C LEU A 509 7.00 -6.97 18.68
N LEU A 510 8.32 -6.81 18.61
CA LEU A 510 8.99 -5.66 19.20
C LEU A 510 8.61 -4.33 18.53
N PHE A 511 8.20 -4.33 17.27
CA PHE A 511 7.64 -3.14 16.64
C PHE A 511 6.35 -2.70 17.35
N PHE A 512 5.42 -3.60 17.61
CA PHE A 512 4.20 -3.30 18.35
C PHE A 512 4.49 -2.86 19.80
N VAL A 513 5.46 -3.52 20.45
CA VAL A 513 5.93 -3.09 21.79
C VAL A 513 6.50 -1.67 21.73
N ASN A 514 7.25 -1.33 20.68
CA ASN A 514 7.79 0.01 20.50
C ASN A 514 6.68 1.05 20.34
N ILE A 515 5.64 0.78 19.53
CA ILE A 515 4.46 1.64 19.43
C ILE A 515 3.83 1.87 20.80
N TYR A 516 3.55 0.79 21.54
CA TYR A 516 2.93 0.88 22.87
C TYR A 516 3.75 1.70 23.85
N VAL A 517 5.06 1.44 23.94
CA VAL A 517 5.97 2.16 24.85
C VAL A 517 6.07 3.65 24.48
N SER A 518 6.15 3.95 23.17
CA SER A 518 6.31 5.32 22.67
C SER A 518 5.04 6.17 22.78
N HIS A 519 3.86 5.55 22.98
CA HIS A 519 2.58 6.26 23.13
C HIS A 519 2.06 6.32 24.58
N ARG A 520 2.84 5.86 25.55
CA ARG A 520 2.48 6.00 26.97
C ARG A 520 2.29 7.47 27.36
N LYS A 521 1.46 7.72 28.40
CA LYS A 521 1.29 9.04 28.99
C LYS A 521 2.64 9.58 29.47
N GLY A 522 2.91 10.86 29.20
CA GLY A 522 4.15 11.53 29.59
C GLY A 522 5.31 11.44 28.61
N THR A 523 5.17 10.74 27.48
CA THR A 523 6.16 10.84 26.38
C THR A 523 6.06 12.20 25.68
N GLU A 524 7.20 12.82 25.41
CA GLU A 524 7.31 14.12 24.75
C GLU A 524 6.68 14.09 23.35
N LYS A 525 6.17 15.25 22.91
CA LYS A 525 5.75 15.44 21.52
C LYS A 525 6.98 15.38 20.62
N ALA A 526 6.80 14.87 19.39
CA ALA A 526 7.84 14.97 18.39
C ALA A 526 8.07 16.43 17.97
N PRO A 527 9.32 16.83 17.66
CA PRO A 527 9.56 18.08 16.94
C PRO A 527 8.81 18.09 15.60
N LEU A 528 8.55 19.27 15.05
CA LEU A 528 7.90 19.42 13.73
C LEU A 528 8.72 18.74 12.63
N ASP A 529 10.04 18.89 12.69
CA ASP A 529 11.01 18.29 11.77
C ASP A 529 12.15 17.57 12.52
N PRO A 530 11.94 16.35 13.02
CA PRO A 530 12.97 15.63 13.79
C PRO A 530 14.17 15.16 12.96
N TRP A 531 14.05 15.19 11.63
CA TRP A 531 15.03 14.61 10.72
C TRP A 531 15.84 15.62 9.93
N ASP A 532 15.47 16.90 9.95
CA ASP A 532 15.91 17.92 9.01
C ASP A 532 15.59 17.48 7.57
N ALA A 533 14.29 17.24 7.36
CA ALA A 533 13.73 16.69 6.14
C ALA A 533 13.74 17.70 4.99
N ARG A 534 13.45 17.22 3.77
CA ARG A 534 13.64 18.00 2.55
C ARG A 534 12.33 18.29 1.79
N SER A 535 11.34 17.42 1.91
CA SER A 535 10.12 17.38 1.12
C SER A 535 8.94 18.13 1.77
N LEU A 536 7.94 18.46 0.95
CA LEU A 536 6.88 19.41 1.27
C LEU A 536 5.94 18.98 2.41
N GLU A 537 5.74 17.67 2.64
CA GLU A 537 4.89 17.17 3.72
C GLU A 537 5.36 17.63 5.11
N TRP A 538 6.62 18.03 5.25
CA TRP A 538 7.17 18.49 6.52
C TRP A 538 6.88 19.97 6.82
N ILE A 539 6.33 20.73 5.86
CA ILE A 539 5.89 22.12 6.05
C ILE A 539 4.66 22.23 6.97
N THR A 540 3.88 21.17 7.10
CA THR A 540 2.66 21.15 7.93
C THR A 540 2.94 20.81 9.38
N THR A 541 1.96 21.03 10.27
CA THR A 541 1.99 20.55 11.65
C THR A 541 2.10 19.03 11.75
N SER A 542 2.40 18.50 12.95
CA SER A 542 2.53 17.06 13.21
C SER A 542 1.61 16.64 14.38
N PRO A 543 0.43 16.03 14.11
CA PRO A 543 -0.17 15.71 12.81
C PRO A 543 -0.61 16.94 12.01
N PRO A 544 -0.77 16.80 10.66
CA PRO A 544 -1.32 17.86 9.83
C PRO A 544 -2.79 18.16 10.15
N LYS A 545 -3.22 19.39 9.91
CA LYS A 545 -4.63 19.82 10.00
C LYS A 545 -5.51 19.00 9.02
N GLU A 546 -6.84 19.05 9.21
CA GLU A 546 -7.77 18.30 8.36
C GLU A 546 -7.65 18.71 6.87
N HIS A 547 -7.52 19.99 6.62
CA HIS A 547 -7.34 20.59 5.28
C HIS A 547 -5.88 20.66 4.81
N ASN A 548 -4.93 20.02 5.48
CA ASN A 548 -3.49 19.97 5.20
C ASN A 548 -2.80 21.35 5.27
N PHE A 549 -3.15 22.27 4.38
CA PHE A 549 -2.48 23.55 4.18
C PHE A 549 -3.47 24.70 4.35
N ASP A 550 -3.15 25.64 5.24
CA ASP A 550 -3.92 26.87 5.44
C ASP A 550 -3.85 27.76 4.20
N ARG A 551 -2.68 27.79 3.55
CA ARG A 551 -2.45 28.38 2.23
C ARG A 551 -1.87 27.35 1.27
N LEU A 552 -2.24 27.38 -0.02
CA LEU A 552 -1.60 26.51 -1.01
C LEU A 552 -0.14 26.92 -1.19
N PRO A 553 0.84 26.01 -0.94
CA PRO A 553 2.25 26.35 -1.01
C PRO A 553 2.67 26.65 -2.45
N GLN A 554 3.57 27.62 -2.63
CA GLN A 554 4.26 27.86 -3.89
C GLN A 554 5.53 27.05 -3.95
N VAL A 555 5.73 26.27 -5.02
CA VAL A 555 6.85 25.32 -5.13
C VAL A 555 7.84 25.80 -6.20
N GLY A 556 9.00 26.24 -5.74
CA GLY A 556 10.13 26.65 -6.58
C GLY A 556 11.12 25.54 -6.86
N HIS A 557 11.32 24.64 -5.90
CA HIS A 557 12.38 23.63 -5.88
C HIS A 557 11.84 22.20 -5.72
N LEU A 558 12.64 21.19 -6.07
CA LEU A 558 12.32 19.79 -5.80
C LEU A 558 12.27 19.53 -4.29
N ASP A 559 13.27 20.04 -3.57
CA ASP A 559 13.41 19.93 -2.12
C ASP A 559 12.91 21.22 -1.45
N GLU A 560 11.64 21.58 -1.67
CA GLU A 560 11.09 22.88 -1.30
C GLU A 560 11.29 23.22 0.18
N PHE A 561 10.99 22.27 1.09
CA PHE A 561 11.14 22.52 2.53
C PHE A 561 12.60 22.75 2.94
N PHE A 562 13.54 22.06 2.28
CA PHE A 562 14.95 22.30 2.50
C PHE A 562 15.37 23.72 2.08
N HIS A 563 14.95 24.16 0.89
CA HIS A 563 15.30 25.49 0.37
C HIS A 563 14.63 26.63 1.12
N ARG A 564 13.54 26.40 1.84
CA ARG A 564 12.95 27.40 2.77
C ARG A 564 13.73 27.51 4.09
N LYS A 565 14.41 26.45 4.50
CA LYS A 565 15.25 26.46 5.70
C LYS A 565 16.68 26.91 5.44
N TYR A 566 17.21 26.67 4.23
CA TYR A 566 18.61 26.86 3.90
C TYR A 566 18.79 27.64 2.60
N GLU A 567 19.71 28.60 2.64
CA GLU A 567 20.20 29.33 1.47
C GLU A 567 21.60 28.85 1.08
N ASP A 568 21.81 28.62 -0.23
CA ASP A 568 23.14 28.28 -0.73
C ASP A 568 23.96 29.57 -0.96
N ARG A 569 25.00 29.77 -0.19
CA ARG A 569 25.95 30.89 -0.28
C ARG A 569 27.29 30.48 -0.87
N GLY A 570 27.39 29.25 -1.39
CA GLY A 570 28.61 28.77 -2.00
C GLY A 570 28.98 29.55 -3.27
N ALA A 571 30.27 29.60 -3.59
CA ALA A 571 30.83 30.17 -4.80
C ALA A 571 31.56 29.10 -5.63
N ASP A 572 31.70 29.33 -6.94
CA ASP A 572 32.50 28.49 -7.85
C ASP A 572 32.12 27.00 -7.90
N GLY A 573 30.79 26.70 -7.74
CA GLY A 573 30.30 25.31 -7.78
C GLY A 573 30.46 24.54 -6.47
N HIS A 574 30.95 25.17 -5.41
CA HIS A 574 30.90 24.65 -4.05
C HIS A 574 29.60 25.08 -3.37
N HIS A 575 28.77 24.13 -2.94
CA HIS A 575 27.56 24.41 -2.21
C HIS A 575 27.86 24.59 -0.72
N GLU A 576 27.48 25.74 -0.17
CA GLU A 576 27.60 26.06 1.25
C GLU A 576 26.22 26.53 1.77
N PHE A 577 25.49 25.61 2.40
CA PHE A 577 24.15 25.87 2.89
C PHE A 577 24.17 26.50 4.28
N HIS A 578 23.62 27.71 4.39
CA HIS A 578 23.42 28.44 5.64
C HIS A 578 21.95 28.40 6.04
N GLN A 579 21.67 28.04 7.29
CA GLN A 579 20.32 28.04 7.82
C GLN A 579 19.80 29.48 7.91
N VAL A 580 18.67 29.77 7.26
CA VAL A 580 17.99 31.07 7.25
C VAL A 580 16.69 31.07 8.01
N ALA A 581 16.05 29.89 8.17
CA ALA A 581 14.86 29.71 8.99
C ALA A 581 14.88 28.35 9.69
N THR A 582 14.20 28.24 10.82
CA THR A 582 13.89 26.98 11.49
C THR A 582 12.64 26.33 10.87
N ALA A 583 12.40 25.06 11.16
CA ALA A 583 11.16 24.39 10.73
C ALA A 583 9.92 25.06 11.33
N GLU A 584 10.02 25.49 12.60
CA GLU A 584 8.96 26.18 13.31
C GLU A 584 8.61 27.52 12.66
N GLU A 585 9.61 28.30 12.24
CA GLU A 585 9.39 29.58 11.55
C GLU A 585 8.74 29.38 10.17
N VAL A 586 9.19 28.37 9.41
CA VAL A 586 8.60 28.05 8.09
C VAL A 586 7.14 27.61 8.24
N VAL A 587 6.82 26.76 9.21
CA VAL A 587 5.45 26.31 9.47
C VAL A 587 4.57 27.48 9.95
N ALA A 588 5.08 28.32 10.85
CA ALA A 588 4.35 29.50 11.34
C ALA A 588 4.05 30.53 10.25
N GLU A 589 4.97 30.71 9.28
CA GLU A 589 4.75 31.58 8.12
C GLU A 589 3.58 31.09 7.24
N GLU A 590 3.49 29.78 7.01
CA GLU A 590 2.39 29.19 6.25
C GLU A 590 1.04 29.33 7.00
N GLU A 591 1.03 29.16 8.31
CA GLU A 591 -0.18 29.30 9.14
C GLU A 591 -0.67 30.76 9.22
N ASN A 592 0.25 31.72 9.31
CA ASN A 592 -0.10 33.16 9.40
C ASN A 592 -0.68 33.74 8.09
N ASN A 593 -0.51 33.05 6.96
CA ASN A 593 -0.98 33.48 5.65
C ASN A 593 -2.18 32.64 5.16
N ALA A 594 -3.03 32.20 6.08
CA ALA A 594 -4.18 31.35 5.79
C ALA A 594 -5.15 31.97 4.76
N ASP A 595 -5.69 31.13 3.87
CA ASP A 595 -6.75 31.52 2.94
C ASP A 595 -8.07 31.74 3.73
N ALA A 596 -8.83 32.78 3.36
CA ALA A 596 -10.02 33.20 4.11
C ALA A 596 -11.16 32.16 4.14
N HIS A 597 -11.26 31.31 3.09
CA HIS A 597 -12.31 30.31 2.98
C HIS A 597 -11.76 28.99 2.47
N ILE A 598 -11.83 27.96 3.30
CA ILE A 598 -11.43 26.58 2.95
C ILE A 598 -12.67 25.71 3.00
N HIS A 599 -13.12 25.24 1.82
CA HIS A 599 -14.25 24.33 1.72
C HIS A 599 -13.76 22.88 1.58
N LEU A 600 -14.17 22.02 2.50
CA LEU A 600 -13.97 20.58 2.43
C LEU A 600 -15.29 19.85 2.18
N PRO A 601 -15.29 18.71 1.50
CA PRO A 601 -16.49 17.90 1.35
C PRO A 601 -16.95 17.37 2.71
N SER A 602 -18.26 17.24 2.91
CA SER A 602 -18.83 16.72 4.15
C SER A 602 -18.77 15.19 4.23
N PRO A 603 -18.65 14.62 5.45
CA PRO A 603 -18.74 13.17 5.68
C PRO A 603 -20.01 12.54 5.07
N SER A 604 -19.98 11.23 4.82
CA SER A 604 -21.09 10.52 4.17
C SER A 604 -21.24 9.09 4.68
N TYR A 605 -22.49 8.59 4.78
CA TYR A 605 -22.81 7.20 5.11
C TYR A 605 -22.75 6.27 3.89
N TRP A 606 -22.93 6.81 2.68
CA TRP A 606 -23.14 6.03 1.49
C TRP A 606 -21.94 5.18 1.07
N PRO A 607 -20.70 5.65 1.20
CA PRO A 607 -19.51 4.85 0.86
C PRO A 607 -19.45 3.52 1.62
N ILE A 608 -19.69 3.53 2.93
CA ILE A 608 -19.66 2.31 3.76
C ILE A 608 -20.84 1.37 3.43
N LEU A 609 -22.05 1.92 3.22
CA LEU A 609 -23.22 1.11 2.90
C LEU A 609 -23.08 0.42 1.53
N LEU A 610 -22.58 1.15 0.52
CA LEU A 610 -22.31 0.59 -0.79
C LEU A 610 -21.22 -0.50 -0.71
N ALA A 611 -20.14 -0.26 0.01
CA ALA A 611 -19.09 -1.25 0.20
C ALA A 611 -19.59 -2.51 0.96
N PHE A 612 -20.44 -2.34 1.97
CA PHE A 612 -21.01 -3.44 2.74
C PHE A 612 -21.97 -4.30 1.92
N SER A 613 -22.63 -3.76 0.90
CA SER A 613 -23.49 -4.52 0.00
C SER A 613 -22.74 -5.58 -0.81
N LEU A 614 -21.46 -5.36 -1.12
CA LEU A 614 -20.66 -6.24 -1.97
C LEU A 614 -20.45 -7.65 -1.35
N PRO A 615 -19.99 -7.80 -0.09
CA PRO A 615 -19.88 -9.13 0.52
C PRO A 615 -21.27 -9.81 0.69
N ILE A 616 -22.36 -9.06 0.92
CA ILE A 616 -23.69 -9.65 0.96
C ILE A 616 -24.04 -10.27 -0.39
N MET A 617 -23.77 -9.55 -1.49
CA MET A 617 -23.94 -10.10 -2.84
C MET A 617 -23.04 -11.33 -3.06
N ALA A 618 -21.80 -11.29 -2.61
CA ALA A 618 -20.86 -12.40 -2.75
C ALA A 618 -21.31 -13.64 -1.96
N TYR A 619 -21.80 -13.48 -0.72
CA TYR A 619 -22.47 -14.58 0.00
C TYR A 619 -23.69 -15.09 -0.76
N GLY A 620 -24.41 -14.19 -1.42
CA GLY A 620 -25.56 -14.54 -2.26
C GLY A 620 -25.18 -15.46 -3.43
N VAL A 621 -24.08 -15.18 -4.09
CA VAL A 621 -23.56 -16.03 -5.19
C VAL A 621 -23.21 -17.43 -4.68
N ILE A 622 -22.62 -17.55 -3.48
CA ILE A 622 -22.18 -18.84 -2.92
C ILE A 622 -23.36 -19.64 -2.37
N TYR A 623 -24.31 -18.99 -1.69
CA TYR A 623 -25.27 -19.71 -0.85
C TYR A 623 -26.74 -19.53 -1.23
N ASN A 624 -27.16 -18.30 -1.62
CA ASN A 624 -28.58 -18.04 -1.74
C ASN A 624 -28.94 -16.79 -2.55
N LEU A 625 -29.76 -16.96 -3.59
CA LEU A 625 -30.17 -15.88 -4.48
C LEU A 625 -30.89 -14.72 -3.74
N PHE A 626 -31.58 -14.97 -2.62
CA PHE A 626 -32.22 -13.89 -1.86
C PHE A 626 -31.20 -12.96 -1.20
N LEU A 627 -30.05 -13.47 -0.76
CA LEU A 627 -28.94 -12.64 -0.28
C LEU A 627 -28.35 -11.79 -1.42
N LEU A 628 -28.19 -12.39 -2.61
CA LEU A 628 -27.71 -11.66 -3.80
C LEU A 628 -28.65 -10.49 -4.13
N LEU A 629 -29.96 -10.74 -4.17
CA LEU A 629 -30.96 -9.72 -4.46
C LEU A 629 -31.00 -8.65 -3.36
N GLY A 630 -30.99 -9.05 -2.09
CA GLY A 630 -30.94 -8.12 -0.95
C GLY A 630 -29.70 -7.21 -0.99
N GLY A 631 -28.53 -7.78 -1.26
CA GLY A 631 -27.27 -7.03 -1.46
C GLY A 631 -27.37 -6.08 -2.65
N ALA A 632 -27.92 -6.53 -3.78
CA ALA A 632 -28.11 -5.70 -4.97
C ALA A 632 -29.05 -4.51 -4.71
N VAL A 633 -30.15 -4.73 -3.99
CA VAL A 633 -31.08 -3.65 -3.57
C VAL A 633 -30.33 -2.65 -2.68
N LEU A 634 -29.56 -3.11 -1.68
CA LEU A 634 -28.77 -2.23 -0.83
C LEU A 634 -27.74 -1.44 -1.65
N ALA A 635 -27.08 -2.09 -2.63
CA ALA A 635 -26.14 -1.43 -3.52
C ALA A 635 -26.80 -0.30 -4.33
N LEU A 636 -27.97 -0.58 -4.93
CA LEU A 636 -28.73 0.40 -5.70
C LEU A 636 -29.18 1.58 -4.83
N VAL A 637 -29.76 1.30 -3.65
CA VAL A 637 -30.17 2.36 -2.70
C VAL A 637 -28.98 3.22 -2.31
N SER A 638 -27.85 2.58 -2.00
CA SER A 638 -26.62 3.31 -1.61
C SER A 638 -26.06 4.14 -2.76
N PHE A 639 -26.06 3.61 -3.97
CA PHE A 639 -25.58 4.31 -5.16
C PHE A 639 -26.42 5.55 -5.48
N TYR A 640 -27.77 5.40 -5.49
CA TYR A 640 -28.65 6.53 -5.72
C TYR A 640 -28.63 7.54 -4.56
N GLY A 641 -28.59 7.06 -3.31
CA GLY A 641 -28.45 7.93 -2.15
C GLY A 641 -27.17 8.77 -2.20
N TRP A 642 -26.07 8.16 -2.62
CA TRP A 642 -24.79 8.88 -2.84
C TRP A 642 -24.88 9.91 -3.97
N GLY A 643 -25.46 9.52 -5.12
CA GLY A 643 -25.61 10.41 -6.28
C GLY A 643 -26.49 11.63 -6.03
N LEU A 644 -27.46 11.51 -5.11
CA LEU A 644 -28.39 12.58 -4.72
C LEU A 644 -27.87 13.43 -3.55
N GLU A 645 -26.80 13.00 -2.86
CA GLU A 645 -26.24 13.73 -1.73
C GLU A 645 -25.34 14.88 -2.22
N PRO A 646 -25.60 16.15 -1.81
CA PRO A 646 -24.74 17.29 -2.16
C PRO A 646 -23.28 17.08 -1.71
N HIS A 647 -22.32 17.66 -2.44
CA HIS A 647 -20.89 17.48 -2.12
C HIS A 647 -20.43 18.27 -0.89
N THR A 648 -20.99 19.46 -0.70
CA THR A 648 -20.71 20.34 0.45
C THR A 648 -21.93 20.42 1.34
N ALA A 649 -21.71 20.58 2.65
CA ALA A 649 -22.77 20.98 3.56
C ALA A 649 -23.22 22.42 3.21
N PRO A 650 -24.51 22.76 3.39
CA PRO A 650 -24.93 24.15 3.37
C PRO A 650 -24.12 24.96 4.40
N GLU A 651 -23.89 26.24 4.13
CA GLU A 651 -23.10 27.12 5.01
C GLU A 651 -23.65 27.19 6.45
N GLU A 652 -24.95 26.92 6.64
CA GLU A 652 -25.63 26.88 7.94
C GLU A 652 -25.29 25.64 8.81
N ASP A 653 -24.78 24.56 8.20
CA ASP A 653 -24.42 23.31 8.91
C ASP A 653 -22.94 23.22 9.31
N TYR A 654 -22.15 24.22 8.91
CA TYR A 654 -20.73 24.29 9.26
C TYR A 654 -20.52 25.27 10.40
N ASP A 655 -20.66 24.78 11.63
CA ASP A 655 -20.10 25.44 12.81
C ASP A 655 -18.60 25.08 12.86
N PRO A 656 -17.67 26.03 12.62
CA PRO A 656 -16.26 25.75 12.84
C PRO A 656 -16.07 25.37 14.31
N PRO A 657 -15.17 24.44 14.66
CA PRO A 657 -14.95 24.07 16.05
C PRO A 657 -14.64 25.33 16.84
N THR A 658 -15.52 25.67 17.77
CA THR A 658 -15.39 26.81 18.69
C THR A 658 -14.19 26.58 19.61
N GLY A 659 -13.02 26.97 19.13
CA GLY A 659 -11.78 26.99 19.87
C GLY A 659 -11.06 28.30 19.60
N THR A 660 -11.25 29.24 20.53
CA THR A 660 -10.67 30.60 20.65
C THR A 660 -11.39 31.70 19.88
N SER A 661 -12.42 32.26 20.48
CA SER A 661 -12.74 33.69 20.33
C SER A 661 -11.51 34.50 20.74
N MET A 662 -10.74 35.00 19.76
CA MET A 662 -9.93 36.19 20.02
C MET A 662 -10.90 37.34 20.13
N GLU A 663 -11.17 37.81 21.36
CA GLU A 663 -11.65 39.15 21.60
C GLU A 663 -10.65 40.13 20.97
N VAL A 664 -11.04 40.68 19.81
CA VAL A 664 -10.39 41.90 19.32
C VAL A 664 -10.82 43.03 20.26
N ALA A 665 -9.97 43.32 21.22
CA ALA A 665 -10.10 44.51 22.03
C ALA A 665 -9.94 45.73 21.11
N ALA A 666 -11.06 46.35 20.80
CA ALA A 666 -11.08 47.69 20.23
C ALA A 666 -10.60 48.68 21.32
N HIS A 667 -9.39 49.19 21.18
CA HIS A 667 -8.96 50.41 21.86
C HIS A 667 -8.06 51.24 20.95
N GLY A 668 -8.57 52.47 20.68
CA GLY A 668 -7.85 53.70 20.41
C GLY A 668 -7.41 53.98 18.97
#